data_d5d72b9a64906f0e2914ab9d46ac2474
#
_entry.id   d5d72b9a64906f0e2914ab9d46ac2474
#
_cell.length_a   1.000
_cell.length_b   1.000
_cell.length_c   1.000
_cell.angle_alpha   90.00
_cell.angle_beta   90.00
_cell.angle_gamma   90.00
#
_symmetry.space_group_name_H-M   'P 1'
#
loop_
_entity.id
_entity.type
_entity.pdbx_description
1 polymer ?
#
loop_
_entity_poly.entity_id
_entity_poly.type
_entity_poly.pdbx_seq_one_letter_code
_entity_poly.pdbx_strand_id
1 'polypeptide(L)'
;MRSRLVALFVFVLASTGVMAAPISYSRDVQPIFTAKCVACHACYDAPCQLNLGSAEGVERGGSKRVVYDGARLQEQATTRLFLDASSTAAWRRKEFYSVLEPQANQAGLLARMLELGHNRPLAPYAKLPGDIDLGIYRKNQCPLPQDFAAYAEKNPQLGMPFAVAGLDALQYQTLQAWLAAGAVVDAEPVQANASEAEQITQWEALLNAKGARANLVGRWLYEHLFIAHLYFDAGQSGHFFQLVRSRTPSGQPIDPIATRRPNDDPGNDFYYRLWPIQGVIVHKTHITYGLSAKKLARVQELFYSGDWQVDAVPGYGPGRRANPFATFAAIPAKARYEFMLDNAEYFVRTFIRGPVCRGQIATDVIRDQFWTLFQAPESDLYITDANYRAQVTPLLAVPGQVAQLRNLTQAWADSQDMRNQYDQLRSDAYADAPRPSWASIWAGNDNALLSIFRHFDSATVSKGLMGATPQTLWLMDYPLLERTYYQLVVNFDVFGNVSHQAQTRLYFDLIRNGAEMNFLRLMPAESRQALLDDWYQDSGRLKLWLSYPALDTDTETGLLLDPAKPKQSFVEALLARYGSLNARPDPINRCPDGNCYRHSVSPQVQAVEQRLSRLTGKPAASLAVIEQLPEVTLLRVEFAAGQREIYSLMRNRAHSSVAFIGGESLRYQPGLDTLTIYPGVHTSYPNFILNVTAEQVPELVAALQQVKEPQAFEQVTQRWGIRRSHPQFWQYFHDLSSYIRETEPVEAGVLDMNRYENL
;
A
#
# COMPACT_ATOMS: atom_id res chain seq x y z
N MET A 1 77.73 17.88 -59.85
CA MET A 1 76.42 18.55 -59.74
C MET A 1 75.42 17.54 -59.10
N ARG A 2 75.11 17.74 -57.82
CA ARG A 2 74.24 16.87 -57.04
C ARG A 2 72.87 17.54 -56.94
N SER A 3 71.89 16.95 -57.55
CA SER A 3 70.48 17.41 -57.46
C SER A 3 69.84 16.85 -56.19
N ARG A 4 69.33 17.69 -55.28
CA ARG A 4 68.52 17.29 -54.10
C ARG A 4 67.06 17.31 -54.46
N LEU A 5 66.37 16.14 -54.46
CA LEU A 5 64.94 16.06 -54.46
C LEU A 5 64.43 16.30 -53.02
N VAL A 6 63.60 17.30 -52.87
CA VAL A 6 62.82 17.55 -51.64
C VAL A 6 61.48 16.86 -51.81
N ALA A 7 61.22 15.80 -51.02
CA ALA A 7 59.92 15.14 -50.94
C ALA A 7 59.04 15.90 -49.95
N LEU A 8 57.95 16.49 -50.44
CA LEU A 8 56.91 17.13 -49.63
C LEU A 8 55.94 16.09 -49.10
N PHE A 9 55.99 15.79 -47.79
CA PHE A 9 55.01 14.94 -47.11
C PHE A 9 53.78 15.79 -46.76
N VAL A 10 52.66 15.59 -47.47
CA VAL A 10 51.38 16.14 -47.08
C VAL A 10 50.74 15.24 -46.03
N PHE A 11 50.74 15.69 -44.78
CA PHE A 11 49.98 15.05 -43.69
C PHE A 11 48.49 15.37 -43.88
N VAL A 12 47.70 14.41 -44.36
CA VAL A 12 46.22 14.49 -44.31
C VAL A 12 45.81 14.10 -42.87
N LEU A 13 45.51 15.09 -42.06
CA LEU A 13 44.82 14.91 -40.79
C LEU A 13 43.39 14.41 -41.09
N ALA A 14 43.18 13.08 -41.08
CA ALA A 14 41.87 12.50 -41.00
C ALA A 14 41.30 12.81 -39.61
N SER A 15 40.48 13.83 -39.48
CA SER A 15 39.67 14.04 -38.30
C SER A 15 38.63 12.91 -38.25
N THR A 16 38.94 11.84 -37.53
CA THR A 16 37.93 10.86 -37.12
C THR A 16 36.97 11.58 -36.17
N GLY A 17 35.90 12.10 -36.73
CA GLY A 17 34.77 12.53 -35.91
C GLY A 17 34.33 11.36 -35.05
N VAL A 18 34.58 11.42 -33.76
CA VAL A 18 33.94 10.52 -32.80
C VAL A 18 32.45 10.79 -32.92
N MET A 19 31.75 9.97 -33.70
CA MET A 19 30.30 9.94 -33.69
C MET A 19 29.90 9.58 -32.26
N ALA A 20 29.28 10.52 -31.53
CA ALA A 20 28.70 10.22 -30.24
C ALA A 20 27.73 9.04 -30.41
N ALA A 21 27.85 8.04 -29.57
CA ALA A 21 26.93 6.89 -29.60
C ALA A 21 25.49 7.41 -29.49
N PRO A 22 24.55 6.81 -30.21
CA PRO A 22 23.14 7.21 -30.13
C PRO A 22 22.64 7.08 -28.68
N ILE A 23 21.82 8.04 -28.25
CA ILE A 23 21.23 8.04 -26.91
C ILE A 23 20.30 6.82 -26.79
N SER A 24 20.56 5.97 -25.80
CA SER A 24 19.80 4.78 -25.50
C SER A 24 18.74 5.10 -24.44
N TYR A 25 17.51 4.61 -24.63
CA TYR A 25 16.47 4.75 -23.62
C TYR A 25 16.87 4.07 -22.31
N SER A 26 17.27 2.80 -22.37
CA SER A 26 17.59 1.99 -21.20
C SER A 26 18.79 2.51 -20.41
N ARG A 27 19.84 2.99 -21.12
CA ARG A 27 21.08 3.43 -20.49
C ARG A 27 21.05 4.89 -20.04
N ASP A 28 20.45 5.78 -20.87
CA ASP A 28 20.63 7.24 -20.71
C ASP A 28 19.33 7.93 -20.26
N VAL A 29 18.14 7.45 -20.68
CA VAL A 29 16.84 8.10 -20.44
C VAL A 29 16.11 7.50 -19.23
N GLN A 30 15.99 6.17 -19.15
CA GLN A 30 15.28 5.49 -18.06
C GLN A 30 15.86 5.85 -16.68
N PRO A 31 17.18 5.98 -16.47
CA PRO A 31 17.73 6.46 -15.19
C PRO A 31 17.26 7.86 -14.83
N ILE A 32 17.14 8.77 -15.79
CA ILE A 32 16.62 10.13 -15.57
C ILE A 32 15.14 10.09 -15.20
N PHE A 33 14.34 9.29 -15.93
CA PHE A 33 12.92 9.10 -15.58
C PHE A 33 12.75 8.51 -14.19
N THR A 34 13.53 7.50 -13.83
CA THR A 34 13.52 6.89 -12.49
C THR A 34 13.83 7.92 -11.41
N ALA A 35 14.84 8.78 -11.66
CA ALA A 35 15.29 9.77 -10.69
C ALA A 35 14.40 11.01 -10.57
N LYS A 36 13.62 11.38 -11.60
CA LYS A 36 12.94 12.70 -11.67
C LYS A 36 11.45 12.63 -11.97
N CYS A 37 10.95 11.49 -12.45
CA CYS A 37 9.59 11.39 -12.99
C CYS A 37 8.76 10.29 -12.35
N VAL A 38 9.34 9.11 -12.11
CA VAL A 38 8.65 7.91 -11.60
C VAL A 38 7.98 8.16 -10.25
N ALA A 39 8.59 8.97 -9.38
CA ALA A 39 8.01 9.34 -8.09
C ALA A 39 6.58 9.97 -8.20
N CYS A 40 6.22 10.52 -9.39
CA CYS A 40 4.87 11.01 -9.68
C CYS A 40 4.15 10.20 -10.76
N HIS A 41 4.90 9.59 -11.70
CA HIS A 41 4.39 9.00 -12.93
C HIS A 41 4.64 7.50 -13.02
N ALA A 42 4.05 6.72 -12.08
CA ALA A 42 4.23 5.27 -12.08
C ALA A 42 2.99 4.45 -11.65
N CYS A 43 1.91 5.09 -11.28
CA CYS A 43 0.73 4.39 -10.78
C CYS A 43 -0.56 4.85 -11.49
N TYR A 44 -1.70 4.20 -11.24
CA TYR A 44 -2.99 4.59 -11.85
C TYR A 44 -3.48 5.98 -11.43
N ASP A 45 -3.04 6.50 -10.29
CA ASP A 45 -3.31 7.86 -9.85
C ASP A 45 -2.26 8.88 -10.31
N ALA A 46 -1.30 8.44 -11.12
CA ALA A 46 -0.35 9.34 -11.78
C ALA A 46 -1.10 10.37 -12.61
N PRO A 47 -0.58 11.62 -12.67
CA PRO A 47 -1.15 12.63 -13.54
C PRO A 47 -1.30 12.10 -14.98
N CYS A 48 -2.51 12.24 -15.54
CA CYS A 48 -2.85 11.76 -16.89
C CYS A 48 -2.67 10.25 -17.11
N GLN A 49 -2.67 9.43 -16.07
CA GLN A 49 -2.30 8.01 -16.13
C GLN A 49 -0.95 7.72 -16.82
N LEU A 50 -0.11 8.74 -17.00
CA LEU A 50 1.19 8.60 -17.66
C LEU A 50 2.13 7.81 -16.74
N ASN A 51 2.63 6.69 -17.24
CA ASN A 51 3.61 5.85 -16.56
C ASN A 51 4.97 5.99 -17.24
N LEU A 52 5.96 6.50 -16.53
CA LEU A 52 7.33 6.66 -16.99
C LEU A 52 8.29 5.64 -16.34
N GLY A 53 7.74 4.67 -15.61
CA GLY A 53 8.49 3.60 -14.96
C GLY A 53 8.84 2.44 -15.89
N SER A 54 8.28 2.37 -17.09
CA SER A 54 8.58 1.32 -18.08
C SER A 54 8.49 1.85 -19.49
N ALA A 55 9.12 1.13 -20.42
CA ALA A 55 9.08 1.39 -21.84
C ALA A 55 7.65 1.44 -22.39
N GLU A 56 6.86 0.42 -22.05
CA GLU A 56 5.46 0.29 -22.50
C GLU A 56 4.59 1.40 -21.92
N GLY A 57 4.90 1.89 -20.72
CA GLY A 57 4.22 3.02 -20.11
C GLY A 57 4.47 4.34 -20.83
N VAL A 58 5.70 4.55 -21.26
CA VAL A 58 6.12 5.70 -22.07
C VAL A 58 5.43 5.68 -23.44
N GLU A 59 5.44 4.53 -24.13
CA GLU A 59 4.80 4.34 -25.43
C GLU A 59 3.27 4.41 -25.35
N ARG A 60 2.67 3.91 -24.25
CA ARG A 60 1.24 4.05 -23.99
C ARG A 60 0.81 5.50 -23.99
N GLY A 61 1.60 6.38 -23.38
CA GLY A 61 1.31 7.81 -23.27
C GLY A 61 0.30 8.16 -22.18
N GLY A 62 -0.35 9.29 -22.33
CA GLY A 62 -1.29 9.86 -21.35
C GLY A 62 -2.75 9.69 -21.71
N SER A 63 -3.63 9.84 -20.70
CA SER A 63 -5.09 9.85 -20.88
C SER A 63 -5.73 10.91 -19.97
N LYS A 64 -6.82 11.56 -20.45
CA LYS A 64 -7.63 12.47 -19.64
C LYS A 64 -8.59 11.72 -18.67
N ARG A 65 -8.79 10.43 -18.87
CA ARG A 65 -9.67 9.64 -18.02
C ARG A 65 -9.11 9.53 -16.62
N VAL A 66 -9.97 9.70 -15.62
CA VAL A 66 -9.63 9.56 -14.21
C VAL A 66 -9.99 8.15 -13.75
N VAL A 67 -9.04 7.40 -13.18
CA VAL A 67 -9.29 6.05 -12.65
C VAL A 67 -10.03 6.14 -11.32
N TYR A 68 -9.60 7.01 -10.42
CA TYR A 68 -10.23 7.21 -9.11
C TYR A 68 -11.32 8.27 -9.17
N ASP A 69 -12.54 7.84 -9.47
CA ASP A 69 -13.73 8.68 -9.51
C ASP A 69 -14.84 8.05 -8.68
N GLY A 70 -15.02 8.54 -7.45
CA GLY A 70 -16.05 8.08 -6.52
C GLY A 70 -17.49 8.44 -6.91
N ALA A 71 -17.67 9.30 -7.92
CA ALA A 71 -18.99 9.72 -8.40
C ALA A 71 -19.40 9.03 -9.72
N ARG A 72 -18.56 8.16 -10.26
CA ARG A 72 -18.80 7.49 -11.54
C ARG A 72 -20.10 6.66 -11.53
N LEU A 73 -21.01 6.96 -12.43
CA LEU A 73 -22.29 6.25 -12.52
C LEU A 73 -22.20 4.92 -13.27
N GLN A 74 -21.33 4.84 -14.28
CA GLN A 74 -21.12 3.63 -15.09
C GLN A 74 -19.69 3.13 -14.89
N GLU A 75 -19.51 1.82 -14.89
CA GLU A 75 -18.18 1.24 -14.84
C GLU A 75 -17.33 1.63 -16.05
N GLN A 76 -16.06 1.85 -15.84
CA GLN A 76 -15.10 2.20 -16.87
C GLN A 76 -14.39 0.95 -17.39
N ALA A 77 -14.01 0.97 -18.67
CA ALA A 77 -13.12 -0.04 -19.21
C ALA A 77 -11.76 0.00 -18.49
N THR A 78 -11.21 -1.16 -18.18
CA THR A 78 -9.91 -1.28 -17.51
C THR A 78 -8.76 -0.76 -18.39
N THR A 79 -7.76 -0.17 -17.75
CA THR A 79 -6.58 0.43 -18.41
C THR A 79 -5.27 0.00 -17.76
N ARG A 80 -5.18 -1.27 -17.32
CA ARG A 80 -4.00 -1.81 -16.66
C ARG A 80 -2.89 -2.02 -17.69
N LEU A 81 -1.75 -1.41 -17.42
CA LEU A 81 -0.56 -1.57 -18.26
C LEU A 81 -0.15 -3.06 -18.28
N PHE A 82 0.34 -3.52 -19.39
CA PHE A 82 0.71 -4.92 -19.71
C PHE A 82 -0.46 -5.90 -19.88
N LEU A 83 -1.66 -5.62 -19.34
CA LEU A 83 -2.79 -6.55 -19.36
C LEU A 83 -3.90 -6.18 -20.37
N ASP A 84 -4.32 -4.91 -20.41
CA ASP A 84 -5.56 -4.53 -21.10
C ASP A 84 -5.37 -4.10 -22.55
N ALA A 85 -4.12 -3.96 -22.99
CA ALA A 85 -3.76 -3.77 -24.39
C ALA A 85 -2.27 -4.11 -24.61
N SER A 86 -1.94 -4.64 -25.77
CA SER A 86 -0.61 -5.13 -26.16
C SER A 86 0.05 -4.30 -27.28
N SER A 87 -0.58 -3.23 -27.72
CA SER A 87 -0.02 -2.38 -28.77
C SER A 87 -0.42 -0.91 -28.61
N THR A 88 0.41 -0.02 -29.14
CA THR A 88 0.16 1.42 -29.17
C THR A 88 -1.19 1.75 -29.82
N ALA A 89 -1.52 1.10 -30.93
CA ALA A 89 -2.80 1.28 -31.61
C ALA A 89 -3.99 0.88 -30.71
N ALA A 90 -3.86 -0.19 -29.92
CA ALA A 90 -4.89 -0.61 -28.97
C ALA A 90 -5.05 0.43 -27.83
N TRP A 91 -3.97 1.02 -27.36
CA TRP A 91 -4.02 2.10 -26.38
C TRP A 91 -4.66 3.37 -26.94
N ARG A 92 -4.41 3.73 -28.23
CA ARG A 92 -5.09 4.88 -28.88
C ARG A 92 -6.62 4.65 -28.94
N ARG A 93 -7.10 3.42 -29.20
CA ARG A 93 -8.54 3.09 -29.10
C ARG A 93 -9.11 3.20 -27.70
N LYS A 94 -8.27 3.10 -26.66
CA LYS A 94 -8.63 3.34 -25.24
C LYS A 94 -8.46 4.80 -24.82
N GLU A 95 -8.30 5.73 -25.78
CA GLU A 95 -8.17 7.19 -25.57
C GLU A 95 -6.87 7.61 -24.86
N PHE A 96 -5.81 6.82 -24.99
CA PHE A 96 -4.48 7.29 -24.67
C PHE A 96 -3.89 8.05 -25.86
N TYR A 97 -3.22 9.18 -25.60
CA TYR A 97 -2.53 9.98 -26.60
C TYR A 97 -1.01 9.91 -26.41
N SER A 98 -0.28 10.01 -27.52
CA SER A 98 1.18 10.05 -27.47
C SER A 98 1.67 11.33 -26.81
N VAL A 99 2.66 11.20 -25.92
CA VAL A 99 3.39 12.34 -25.36
C VAL A 99 4.73 12.57 -26.08
N LEU A 100 5.14 11.61 -26.93
CA LEU A 100 6.42 11.59 -27.63
C LEU A 100 6.32 12.20 -29.04
N GLU A 101 5.25 11.84 -29.76
CA GLU A 101 5.11 12.14 -31.19
C GLU A 101 4.99 13.64 -31.43
N PRO A 102 5.80 14.20 -32.37
CA PRO A 102 5.64 15.56 -32.88
C PRO A 102 4.28 15.74 -33.59
N GLN A 103 3.69 16.91 -33.48
CA GLN A 103 2.45 17.25 -34.21
C GLN A 103 2.57 18.62 -34.90
N ALA A 104 2.14 18.70 -36.15
CA ALA A 104 2.06 19.97 -36.92
C ALA A 104 3.32 20.85 -36.79
N ASN A 105 4.51 20.28 -37.00
CA ASN A 105 5.82 20.96 -36.87
C ASN A 105 6.18 21.40 -35.43
N GLN A 106 5.49 20.93 -34.42
CA GLN A 106 5.83 21.15 -33.00
C GLN A 106 6.38 19.86 -32.36
N ALA A 107 7.36 20.02 -31.48
CA ALA A 107 7.90 18.92 -30.70
C ALA A 107 6.80 18.21 -29.88
N GLY A 108 7.02 16.95 -29.52
CA GLY A 108 6.11 16.15 -28.72
C GLY A 108 5.76 16.82 -27.37
N LEU A 109 4.63 16.47 -26.81
CA LEU A 109 4.13 17.10 -25.58
C LEU A 109 5.13 17.03 -24.43
N LEU A 110 5.80 15.89 -24.25
CA LEU A 110 6.81 15.72 -23.20
C LEU A 110 7.97 16.71 -23.37
N ALA A 111 8.48 16.90 -24.60
CA ALA A 111 9.56 17.86 -24.87
C ALA A 111 9.15 19.28 -24.46
N ARG A 112 7.94 19.69 -24.84
CA ARG A 112 7.41 21.05 -24.54
C ARG A 112 7.15 21.22 -23.02
N MET A 113 6.68 20.20 -22.33
CA MET A 113 6.50 20.25 -20.87
C MET A 113 7.84 20.36 -20.13
N LEU A 114 8.88 19.65 -20.59
CA LEU A 114 10.24 19.76 -20.07
C LEU A 114 10.85 21.17 -20.36
N GLU A 115 10.65 21.70 -21.55
CA GLU A 115 11.08 23.03 -21.91
C GLU A 115 10.40 24.11 -21.04
N LEU A 116 9.09 23.98 -20.80
CA LEU A 116 8.35 24.90 -19.94
C LEU A 116 8.92 24.89 -18.50
N GLY A 117 9.23 23.73 -17.96
CA GLY A 117 9.83 23.58 -16.62
C GLY A 117 11.27 24.13 -16.57
N HIS A 118 12.07 23.87 -17.61
CA HIS A 118 13.44 24.37 -17.72
C HIS A 118 13.51 25.91 -17.82
N ASN A 119 12.62 26.52 -18.58
CA ASN A 119 12.59 27.97 -18.80
C ASN A 119 11.99 28.75 -17.61
N ARG A 120 11.36 28.09 -16.67
CA ARG A 120 10.69 28.68 -15.50
C ARG A 120 11.06 27.96 -14.18
N PRO A 121 12.35 27.93 -13.81
CA PRO A 121 12.80 27.24 -12.59
C PRO A 121 12.21 27.90 -11.36
N LEU A 122 11.98 27.07 -10.33
CA LEU A 122 11.57 27.54 -9.01
C LEU A 122 12.70 28.32 -8.33
N ALA A 123 12.36 29.36 -7.59
CA ALA A 123 13.33 30.05 -6.74
C ALA A 123 13.84 29.08 -5.66
N PRO A 124 15.17 28.90 -5.52
CA PRO A 124 15.74 27.98 -4.53
C PRO A 124 15.25 28.28 -3.11
N TYR A 125 14.91 27.23 -2.36
CA TYR A 125 14.42 27.27 -0.97
C TYR A 125 13.09 28.02 -0.75
N ALA A 126 12.48 28.56 -1.79
CA ALA A 126 11.23 29.28 -1.66
C ALA A 126 10.04 28.33 -1.41
N LYS A 127 9.09 28.79 -0.62
CA LYS A 127 7.76 28.18 -0.57
C LYS A 127 7.07 28.45 -1.91
N LEU A 128 6.38 27.43 -2.44
CA LEU A 128 5.65 27.60 -3.69
C LEU A 128 4.45 28.53 -3.52
N PRO A 129 4.01 29.22 -4.59
CA PRO A 129 2.75 29.97 -4.58
C PRO A 129 1.57 29.09 -4.12
N GLY A 130 0.67 29.69 -3.32
CA GLY A 130 -0.45 28.95 -2.71
C GLY A 130 -1.55 28.54 -3.70
N ASP A 131 -1.53 29.04 -4.93
CA ASP A 131 -2.43 28.69 -6.02
C ASP A 131 -1.98 27.43 -6.80
N ILE A 132 -0.79 26.92 -6.52
CA ILE A 132 -0.35 25.62 -7.06
C ILE A 132 -1.05 24.50 -6.33
N ASP A 133 -1.96 23.83 -7.03
CA ASP A 133 -2.75 22.71 -6.49
C ASP A 133 -1.87 21.46 -6.31
N LEU A 134 -1.67 21.04 -5.08
CA LEU A 134 -0.85 19.90 -4.66
C LEU A 134 -1.66 18.93 -3.81
N GLY A 135 -1.10 17.76 -3.60
CA GLY A 135 -1.69 16.74 -2.74
C GLY A 135 -2.67 15.82 -3.47
N ILE A 136 -3.38 15.02 -2.68
CA ILE A 136 -4.20 13.91 -3.20
C ILE A 136 -5.45 14.37 -3.96
N TYR A 137 -6.00 15.52 -3.60
CA TYR A 137 -7.22 16.06 -4.23
C TYR A 137 -6.93 16.99 -5.41
N ARG A 138 -5.63 17.18 -5.75
CA ARG A 138 -5.28 18.03 -6.88
C ARG A 138 -6.01 17.59 -8.15
N LYS A 139 -6.44 18.56 -8.92
CA LYS A 139 -7.00 18.32 -10.25
C LYS A 139 -5.88 18.16 -11.27
N ASN A 140 -5.71 16.93 -11.77
CA ASN A 140 -4.73 16.66 -12.81
C ASN A 140 -5.10 17.43 -14.09
N GLN A 141 -4.21 18.32 -14.53
CA GLN A 141 -4.34 19.04 -15.78
C GLN A 141 -3.59 18.26 -16.86
N CYS A 142 -4.33 17.68 -17.80
CA CYS A 142 -3.79 16.84 -18.86
C CYS A 142 -4.01 17.52 -20.22
N PRO A 143 -3.14 18.47 -20.62
CA PRO A 143 -3.28 19.11 -21.92
C PRO A 143 -3.09 18.06 -23.02
N LEU A 144 -3.89 18.15 -24.07
CA LEU A 144 -3.58 17.45 -25.31
C LEU A 144 -2.47 18.21 -26.04
N PRO A 145 -1.75 17.57 -26.97
CA PRO A 145 -0.69 18.24 -27.72
C PRO A 145 -1.12 19.56 -28.41
N GLN A 146 -2.35 19.62 -28.92
CA GLN A 146 -2.92 20.83 -29.52
C GLN A 146 -3.31 21.92 -28.51
N ASP A 147 -3.58 21.57 -27.26
CA ASP A 147 -4.03 22.50 -26.21
C ASP A 147 -2.85 23.09 -25.43
N PHE A 148 -1.61 22.67 -25.72
CA PHE A 148 -0.44 22.99 -24.90
C PHE A 148 -0.15 24.48 -24.83
N ALA A 149 -0.33 25.25 -25.94
CA ALA A 149 -0.05 26.68 -25.95
C ALA A 149 -0.91 27.43 -24.92
N ALA A 150 -2.21 27.16 -24.92
CA ALA A 150 -3.14 27.75 -23.96
C ALA A 150 -2.85 27.27 -22.52
N TYR A 151 -2.41 26.02 -22.36
CA TYR A 151 -1.98 25.49 -21.04
C TYR A 151 -0.75 26.25 -20.51
N ALA A 152 0.29 26.42 -21.36
CA ALA A 152 1.55 27.07 -20.96
C ALA A 152 1.36 28.56 -20.63
N GLU A 153 0.47 29.24 -21.35
CA GLU A 153 0.11 30.65 -21.09
C GLU A 153 -0.59 30.76 -19.71
N LYS A 154 -1.53 29.87 -19.42
CA LYS A 154 -2.28 29.89 -18.16
C LYS A 154 -1.46 29.39 -16.98
N ASN A 155 -0.53 28.50 -17.21
CA ASN A 155 0.22 27.78 -16.16
C ASN A 155 1.73 27.87 -16.40
N PRO A 156 2.34 29.07 -16.43
CA PRO A 156 3.73 29.24 -16.85
C PRO A 156 4.77 28.59 -15.94
N GLN A 157 4.43 28.25 -14.69
CA GLN A 157 5.31 27.59 -13.74
C GLN A 157 5.02 26.07 -13.57
N LEU A 158 4.07 25.53 -14.35
CA LEU A 158 3.63 24.15 -14.21
C LEU A 158 4.16 23.25 -15.34
N GLY A 159 5.43 23.43 -15.71
CA GLY A 159 6.17 22.50 -16.56
C GLY A 159 6.63 21.25 -15.80
N MET A 160 7.44 20.41 -16.42
CA MET A 160 7.97 19.19 -15.80
C MET A 160 9.47 19.32 -15.51
N PRO A 161 9.93 18.79 -14.35
CA PRO A 161 9.21 18.19 -13.23
C PRO A 161 8.26 19.16 -12.51
N PHE A 162 7.04 18.69 -12.20
CA PHE A 162 5.95 19.54 -11.72
C PHE A 162 6.17 20.04 -10.29
N ALA A 163 6.29 21.35 -10.12
CA ALA A 163 6.33 22.02 -8.82
C ALA A 163 7.42 21.46 -7.86
N VAL A 164 8.57 21.10 -8.40
CA VAL A 164 9.71 20.58 -7.65
C VAL A 164 11.02 20.97 -8.34
N ALA A 165 12.15 20.83 -7.67
CA ALA A 165 13.49 21.05 -8.23
C ALA A 165 13.67 20.39 -9.60
N GLY A 166 14.08 21.16 -10.61
CA GLY A 166 14.16 20.77 -12.00
C GLY A 166 15.25 19.74 -12.33
N LEU A 167 15.43 19.53 -13.62
CA LEU A 167 16.54 18.75 -14.18
C LEU A 167 17.83 19.59 -14.16
N ASP A 168 18.97 18.93 -14.01
CA ASP A 168 20.23 19.56 -14.33
C ASP A 168 20.41 19.72 -15.87
N ALA A 169 21.42 20.49 -16.28
CA ALA A 169 21.64 20.78 -17.68
C ALA A 169 21.89 19.53 -18.54
N LEU A 170 22.63 18.55 -18.01
CA LEU A 170 22.94 17.31 -18.73
C LEU A 170 21.68 16.44 -18.89
N GLN A 171 20.91 16.27 -17.83
CA GLN A 171 19.64 15.53 -17.86
C GLN A 171 18.67 16.15 -18.87
N TYR A 172 18.51 17.47 -18.82
CA TYR A 172 17.64 18.18 -19.76
C TYR A 172 18.08 18.00 -21.21
N GLN A 173 19.38 18.20 -21.51
CA GLN A 173 19.95 18.04 -22.84
C GLN A 173 19.80 16.60 -23.35
N THR A 174 20.05 15.61 -22.51
CA THR A 174 19.91 14.19 -22.85
C THR A 174 18.47 13.86 -23.25
N LEU A 175 17.49 14.28 -22.46
CA LEU A 175 16.07 14.05 -22.77
C LEU A 175 15.64 14.77 -24.04
N GLN A 176 16.01 16.03 -24.23
CA GLN A 176 15.68 16.79 -25.46
C GLN A 176 16.30 16.16 -26.69
N ALA A 177 17.56 15.74 -26.61
CA ALA A 177 18.25 15.11 -27.74
C ALA A 177 17.63 13.74 -28.08
N TRP A 178 17.26 12.92 -27.08
CA TRP A 178 16.54 11.66 -27.29
C TRP A 178 15.17 11.90 -27.95
N LEU A 179 14.39 12.86 -27.47
CA LEU A 179 13.09 13.23 -28.03
C LEU A 179 13.22 13.74 -29.47
N ALA A 180 14.23 14.58 -29.76
CA ALA A 180 14.51 15.07 -31.10
C ALA A 180 14.96 13.95 -32.07
N ALA A 181 15.64 12.91 -31.55
CA ALA A 181 16.06 11.74 -32.33
C ALA A 181 14.92 10.73 -32.60
N GLY A 182 13.68 11.05 -32.21
CA GLY A 182 12.51 10.20 -32.44
C GLY A 182 12.11 9.32 -31.26
N ALA A 183 12.71 9.53 -30.09
CA ALA A 183 12.36 8.88 -28.82
C ALA A 183 12.29 7.33 -28.93
N VAL A 184 13.31 6.73 -29.57
CA VAL A 184 13.37 5.27 -29.71
C VAL A 184 13.53 4.61 -28.34
N VAL A 185 12.73 3.60 -28.08
CA VAL A 185 12.74 2.81 -26.84
C VAL A 185 13.41 1.46 -27.10
N ASP A 186 14.54 1.22 -26.45
CA ASP A 186 15.40 0.03 -26.61
C ASP A 186 15.45 -0.84 -25.34
N ALA A 187 14.34 -0.94 -24.60
CA ALA A 187 14.30 -1.68 -23.34
C ALA A 187 14.25 -3.19 -23.59
N GLU A 188 15.10 -3.94 -22.84
CA GLU A 188 15.03 -5.38 -22.78
C GLU A 188 14.06 -5.82 -21.66
N PRO A 189 13.18 -6.81 -21.91
CA PRO A 189 12.28 -7.32 -20.90
C PRO A 189 13.03 -7.97 -19.73
N VAL A 190 12.59 -7.73 -18.52
CA VAL A 190 13.07 -8.45 -17.34
C VAL A 190 12.73 -9.93 -17.49
N GLN A 191 13.73 -10.79 -17.27
CA GLN A 191 13.58 -12.24 -17.34
C GLN A 191 14.08 -12.91 -16.08
N ALA A 192 13.52 -14.08 -15.76
CA ALA A 192 13.98 -14.90 -14.67
C ALA A 192 15.42 -15.40 -14.92
N ASN A 193 16.25 -15.38 -13.91
CA ASN A 193 17.54 -16.06 -13.95
C ASN A 193 17.39 -17.58 -13.81
N ALA A 194 18.47 -18.34 -13.93
CA ALA A 194 18.42 -19.81 -13.93
C ALA A 194 17.86 -20.40 -12.62
N SER A 195 18.24 -19.84 -11.46
CA SER A 195 17.75 -20.30 -10.15
C SER A 195 16.26 -19.99 -9.97
N GLU A 196 15.82 -18.81 -10.40
CA GLU A 196 14.42 -18.41 -10.38
C GLU A 196 13.59 -19.29 -11.33
N ALA A 197 14.09 -19.58 -12.53
CA ALA A 197 13.40 -20.42 -13.51
C ALA A 197 13.16 -21.85 -12.99
N GLU A 198 14.09 -22.42 -12.23
CA GLU A 198 13.91 -23.71 -11.58
C GLU A 198 12.79 -23.66 -10.54
N GLN A 199 12.78 -22.66 -9.65
CA GLN A 199 11.74 -22.49 -8.63
C GLN A 199 10.38 -22.16 -9.26
N ILE A 200 10.34 -21.35 -10.31
CA ILE A 200 9.12 -21.08 -11.10
C ILE A 200 8.54 -22.40 -11.62
N THR A 201 9.38 -23.28 -12.18
CA THR A 201 8.92 -24.58 -12.70
C THR A 201 8.27 -25.42 -11.61
N GLN A 202 8.81 -25.43 -10.39
CA GLN A 202 8.25 -26.19 -9.27
C GLN A 202 6.90 -25.62 -8.81
N TRP A 203 6.79 -24.31 -8.68
CA TRP A 203 5.55 -23.64 -8.28
C TRP A 203 4.47 -23.76 -9.38
N GLU A 204 4.81 -23.57 -10.64
CA GLU A 204 3.86 -23.73 -11.76
C GLU A 204 3.37 -25.18 -11.88
N ALA A 205 4.23 -26.17 -11.60
CA ALA A 205 3.83 -27.57 -11.57
C ALA A 205 2.79 -27.87 -10.48
N LEU A 206 2.94 -27.27 -9.27
CA LEU A 206 1.96 -27.39 -8.21
C LEU A 206 0.64 -26.70 -8.58
N LEU A 207 0.70 -25.47 -9.07
CA LEU A 207 -0.49 -24.67 -9.40
C LEU A 207 -1.29 -25.24 -10.58
N ASN A 208 -0.64 -25.94 -11.51
CA ASN A 208 -1.24 -26.54 -12.69
C ASN A 208 -1.38 -28.07 -12.60
N ALA A 209 -1.27 -28.63 -11.40
CA ALA A 209 -1.45 -30.07 -11.21
C ALA A 209 -2.85 -30.50 -11.60
N LYS A 210 -2.97 -31.73 -12.14
CA LYS A 210 -4.23 -32.26 -12.69
C LYS A 210 -5.16 -32.75 -11.57
N GLY A 211 -6.45 -32.66 -11.81
CA GLY A 211 -7.51 -33.15 -10.94
C GLY A 211 -8.30 -32.07 -10.23
N ALA A 212 -9.53 -32.37 -9.83
CA ALA A 212 -10.47 -31.38 -9.27
C ALA A 212 -9.93 -30.72 -7.98
N ARG A 213 -9.28 -31.50 -7.12
CA ARG A 213 -8.63 -31.01 -5.87
C ARG A 213 -7.53 -29.99 -6.21
N ALA A 214 -6.62 -30.34 -7.11
CA ALA A 214 -5.51 -29.48 -7.49
C ALA A 214 -6.01 -28.19 -8.17
N ASN A 215 -6.98 -28.29 -9.06
CA ASN A 215 -7.58 -27.15 -9.73
C ASN A 215 -8.25 -26.18 -8.73
N LEU A 216 -8.94 -26.71 -7.71
CA LEU A 216 -9.58 -25.86 -6.70
C LEU A 216 -8.55 -25.19 -5.80
N VAL A 217 -7.48 -25.89 -5.41
CA VAL A 217 -6.35 -25.34 -4.64
C VAL A 217 -5.61 -24.29 -5.47
N GLY A 218 -5.29 -24.57 -6.72
CA GLY A 218 -4.62 -23.63 -7.63
C GLY A 218 -5.43 -22.34 -7.81
N ARG A 219 -6.77 -22.45 -7.95
CA ARG A 219 -7.66 -21.29 -8.00
C ARG A 219 -7.63 -20.49 -6.69
N TRP A 220 -7.72 -21.16 -5.54
CA TRP A 220 -7.69 -20.51 -4.25
C TRP A 220 -6.37 -19.78 -4.02
N LEU A 221 -5.23 -20.42 -4.31
CA LEU A 221 -3.91 -19.80 -4.21
C LEU A 221 -3.77 -18.60 -5.15
N TYR A 222 -4.25 -18.72 -6.40
CA TYR A 222 -4.24 -17.60 -7.33
C TYR A 222 -5.06 -16.42 -6.83
N GLU A 223 -6.29 -16.64 -6.36
CA GLU A 223 -7.14 -15.56 -5.83
C GLU A 223 -6.53 -14.89 -4.59
N HIS A 224 -5.62 -15.57 -3.86
CA HIS A 224 -4.93 -15.05 -2.68
C HIS A 224 -3.55 -14.45 -2.95
N LEU A 225 -2.93 -14.73 -4.10
CA LEU A 225 -1.56 -14.28 -4.40
C LEU A 225 -1.45 -13.42 -5.66
N PHE A 226 -2.52 -13.20 -6.42
CA PHE A 226 -2.48 -12.46 -7.71
C PHE A 226 -1.95 -11.04 -7.61
N ILE A 227 -2.09 -10.41 -6.44
CA ILE A 227 -1.63 -9.02 -6.20
C ILE A 227 -0.20 -8.96 -5.68
N ALA A 228 0.36 -10.09 -5.24
CA ALA A 228 1.69 -10.14 -4.65
C ALA A 228 2.78 -9.83 -5.67
N HIS A 229 3.79 -9.09 -5.24
CA HIS A 229 5.10 -9.10 -5.86
C HIS A 229 5.89 -10.27 -5.27
N LEU A 230 5.85 -11.39 -5.99
CA LEU A 230 6.47 -12.65 -5.59
C LEU A 230 7.98 -12.60 -5.83
N TYR A 231 8.77 -13.12 -4.91
CA TYR A 231 10.23 -13.16 -5.03
C TYR A 231 10.79 -14.47 -4.51
N PHE A 232 11.99 -14.82 -4.95
CA PHE A 232 12.74 -16.02 -4.56
C PHE A 232 14.02 -15.64 -3.83
N ASP A 233 14.59 -16.57 -3.06
CA ASP A 233 15.91 -16.48 -2.43
C ASP A 233 16.16 -15.16 -1.68
N ALA A 234 15.19 -14.77 -0.85
CA ALA A 234 15.22 -13.53 -0.08
C ALA A 234 15.44 -12.25 -0.93
N GLY A 235 15.05 -12.28 -2.20
CA GLY A 235 15.11 -11.13 -3.10
C GLY A 235 16.52 -10.74 -3.55
N GLN A 236 17.48 -11.64 -3.51
CA GLN A 236 18.88 -11.37 -3.88
C GLN A 236 19.05 -10.89 -5.32
N SER A 237 18.19 -11.37 -6.24
CA SER A 237 18.21 -10.95 -7.65
C SER A 237 17.64 -9.54 -7.88
N GLY A 238 16.81 -9.04 -6.97
CA GLY A 238 16.00 -7.86 -7.18
C GLY A 238 14.85 -8.05 -8.18
N HIS A 239 14.61 -9.28 -8.67
CA HIS A 239 13.49 -9.60 -9.55
C HIS A 239 12.25 -9.95 -8.76
N PHE A 240 11.10 -9.50 -9.30
CA PHE A 240 9.79 -9.81 -8.74
C PHE A 240 8.89 -10.36 -9.83
N PHE A 241 7.91 -11.17 -9.40
CA PHE A 241 7.00 -11.86 -10.30
C PHE A 241 5.56 -11.64 -9.86
N GLN A 242 4.65 -11.67 -10.80
CA GLN A 242 3.21 -11.65 -10.55
C GLN A 242 2.60 -12.99 -10.98
N LEU A 243 1.69 -13.52 -10.16
CA LEU A 243 0.93 -14.72 -10.52
C LEU A 243 -0.20 -14.33 -11.45
N VAL A 244 -0.19 -14.83 -12.67
CA VAL A 244 -1.17 -14.55 -13.72
C VAL A 244 -1.80 -15.82 -14.28
N ARG A 245 -2.96 -15.67 -14.93
CA ARG A 245 -3.54 -16.72 -15.78
C ARG A 245 -3.09 -16.47 -17.21
N SER A 246 -2.65 -17.53 -17.91
CA SER A 246 -2.10 -17.48 -19.27
C SER A 246 -2.75 -18.52 -20.16
N ARG A 247 -2.87 -18.23 -21.46
CA ARG A 247 -3.31 -19.21 -22.48
C ARG A 247 -2.21 -20.18 -22.84
N THR A 248 -0.97 -19.88 -22.51
CA THR A 248 0.20 -20.69 -22.82
C THR A 248 0.74 -21.43 -21.60
N PRO A 249 1.15 -22.71 -21.73
CA PRO A 249 1.70 -23.49 -20.63
C PRO A 249 3.13 -23.06 -20.24
N SER A 250 3.63 -23.65 -19.15
CA SER A 250 5.03 -23.49 -18.71
C SER A 250 6.01 -23.78 -19.84
N GLY A 251 7.09 -23.00 -19.90
CA GLY A 251 8.12 -23.11 -20.94
C GLY A 251 7.81 -22.35 -22.23
N GLN A 252 6.62 -21.79 -22.38
CA GLN A 252 6.25 -20.95 -23.53
C GLN A 252 6.15 -19.46 -23.08
N PRO A 253 6.25 -18.50 -24.02
CA PRO A 253 5.97 -17.09 -23.72
C PRO A 253 4.60 -16.93 -23.09
N ILE A 254 4.51 -16.08 -22.06
CA ILE A 254 3.25 -15.87 -21.33
C ILE A 254 2.29 -15.02 -22.17
N ASP A 255 1.06 -15.53 -22.40
CA ASP A 255 -0.06 -14.80 -22.99
C ASP A 255 -1.14 -14.57 -21.92
N PRO A 256 -1.11 -13.42 -21.20
CA PRO A 256 -1.94 -13.22 -20.03
C PRO A 256 -3.42 -13.08 -20.39
N ILE A 257 -4.29 -13.64 -19.52
CA ILE A 257 -5.74 -13.51 -19.61
C ILE A 257 -6.18 -12.33 -18.73
N ALA A 258 -6.59 -11.25 -19.37
CA ALA A 258 -7.08 -10.05 -18.71
C ALA A 258 -8.57 -10.20 -18.35
N THR A 259 -8.87 -10.55 -17.11
CA THR A 259 -10.23 -10.43 -16.55
C THR A 259 -10.33 -9.16 -15.70
N ARG A 260 -11.54 -8.69 -15.46
CA ARG A 260 -11.73 -7.47 -14.64
C ARG A 260 -11.30 -7.69 -13.18
N ARG A 261 -11.63 -8.87 -12.63
CA ARG A 261 -11.27 -9.31 -11.28
C ARG A 261 -10.55 -10.65 -11.33
N PRO A 262 -9.75 -11.00 -10.34
CA PRO A 262 -9.06 -12.30 -10.32
C PRO A 262 -10.03 -13.49 -10.26
N ASN A 263 -11.19 -13.34 -9.64
CA ASN A 263 -12.22 -14.37 -9.54
C ASN A 263 -13.28 -14.32 -10.66
N ASP A 264 -13.07 -13.56 -11.73
CA ASP A 264 -13.85 -13.66 -12.97
C ASP A 264 -13.45 -14.92 -13.76
N ASP A 265 -14.36 -15.38 -14.60
CA ASP A 265 -14.15 -16.54 -15.46
C ASP A 265 -13.02 -16.29 -16.45
N PRO A 266 -11.93 -17.07 -16.40
CA PRO A 266 -10.83 -16.96 -17.36
C PRO A 266 -11.11 -17.65 -18.70
N GLY A 267 -12.22 -18.35 -18.85
CA GLY A 267 -12.48 -19.28 -19.93
C GLY A 267 -11.88 -20.67 -19.66
N ASN A 268 -11.92 -21.51 -20.69
CA ASN A 268 -11.35 -22.85 -20.64
C ASN A 268 -9.86 -22.83 -21.02
N ASP A 269 -9.13 -23.87 -20.63
CA ASP A 269 -7.75 -24.12 -21.03
C ASP A 269 -6.77 -22.99 -20.75
N PHE A 270 -6.58 -22.70 -19.50
CA PHE A 270 -5.60 -21.74 -19.03
C PHE A 270 -4.61 -22.37 -18.03
N TYR A 271 -3.50 -21.65 -17.81
CA TYR A 271 -2.43 -22.04 -16.90
C TYR A 271 -2.10 -20.89 -15.94
N TYR A 272 -1.75 -21.22 -14.70
CA TYR A 272 -1.16 -20.26 -13.76
C TYR A 272 0.33 -20.12 -14.05
N ARG A 273 0.79 -18.86 -14.20
CA ARG A 273 2.16 -18.57 -14.59
C ARG A 273 2.73 -17.46 -13.70
N LEU A 274 4.03 -17.54 -13.44
CA LEU A 274 4.79 -16.53 -12.74
C LEU A 274 5.44 -15.59 -13.77
N TRP A 275 4.88 -14.39 -13.90
CA TRP A 275 5.27 -13.42 -14.92
C TRP A 275 6.23 -12.38 -14.31
N PRO A 276 7.44 -12.17 -14.86
CA PRO A 276 8.37 -11.14 -14.36
C PRO A 276 7.74 -9.76 -14.42
N ILE A 277 7.82 -9.01 -13.32
CA ILE A 277 7.34 -7.63 -13.26
C ILE A 277 8.29 -6.75 -14.07
N GLN A 278 7.73 -5.97 -14.97
CA GLN A 278 8.45 -5.07 -15.85
C GLN A 278 8.51 -3.66 -15.27
N GLY A 279 9.61 -2.96 -15.56
CA GLY A 279 9.76 -1.56 -15.16
C GLY A 279 10.21 -1.35 -13.71
N VAL A 280 10.12 -0.09 -13.29
CA VAL A 280 10.62 0.36 -11.98
C VAL A 280 9.63 -0.03 -10.87
N ILE A 281 10.14 -0.65 -9.80
CA ILE A 281 9.34 -0.98 -8.62
C ILE A 281 9.00 0.30 -7.84
N VAL A 282 7.71 0.50 -7.61
CA VAL A 282 7.18 1.64 -6.84
C VAL A 282 6.66 1.12 -5.50
N HIS A 283 7.17 1.66 -4.40
CA HIS A 283 6.87 1.18 -3.05
C HIS A 283 5.36 1.11 -2.75
N LYS A 284 4.58 2.04 -3.30
CA LYS A 284 3.14 2.15 -3.04
C LYS A 284 2.34 0.92 -3.48
N THR A 285 2.75 0.25 -4.55
CA THR A 285 2.12 -0.97 -5.08
C THR A 285 2.95 -2.23 -4.81
N HIS A 286 4.05 -2.10 -4.08
CA HIS A 286 4.97 -3.18 -3.81
C HIS A 286 4.55 -3.92 -2.54
N ILE A 287 3.78 -5.01 -2.72
CA ILE A 287 3.32 -5.88 -1.64
C ILE A 287 3.98 -7.24 -1.82
N THR A 288 5.02 -7.48 -1.06
CA THR A 288 5.93 -8.59 -1.25
C THR A 288 5.41 -9.90 -0.66
N TYR A 289 5.71 -11.00 -1.31
CA TYR A 289 5.46 -12.35 -0.79
C TYR A 289 6.59 -13.28 -1.25
N GLY A 290 7.40 -13.75 -0.29
CA GLY A 290 8.50 -14.66 -0.61
C GLY A 290 8.03 -16.08 -0.92
N LEU A 291 8.47 -16.62 -2.04
CA LEU A 291 8.35 -18.03 -2.39
C LEU A 291 9.64 -18.77 -2.03
N SER A 292 9.50 -19.97 -1.47
CA SER A 292 10.65 -20.82 -1.12
C SER A 292 10.26 -22.28 -1.13
N ALA A 293 11.24 -23.18 -1.14
CA ALA A 293 11.00 -24.61 -0.99
C ALA A 293 10.27 -24.94 0.32
N LYS A 294 10.56 -24.22 1.41
CA LYS A 294 9.86 -24.38 2.68
C LYS A 294 8.37 -24.00 2.57
N LYS A 295 8.06 -22.89 1.89
CA LYS A 295 6.66 -22.48 1.65
C LYS A 295 5.94 -23.44 0.69
N LEU A 296 6.63 -23.95 -0.32
CA LEU A 296 6.07 -24.96 -1.21
C LEU A 296 5.68 -26.22 -0.43
N ALA A 297 6.57 -26.72 0.44
CA ALA A 297 6.29 -27.85 1.31
C ALA A 297 5.12 -27.56 2.27
N ARG A 298 5.05 -26.35 2.83
CA ARG A 298 3.93 -25.94 3.70
C ARG A 298 2.60 -25.90 2.96
N VAL A 299 2.57 -25.43 1.73
CA VAL A 299 1.37 -25.47 0.87
C VAL A 299 0.95 -26.93 0.60
N GLN A 300 1.92 -27.81 0.33
CA GLN A 300 1.63 -29.24 0.14
C GLN A 300 1.07 -29.87 1.42
N GLU A 301 1.65 -29.57 2.58
CA GLU A 301 1.17 -30.01 3.87
C GLU A 301 -0.27 -29.55 4.14
N LEU A 302 -0.57 -28.26 3.97
CA LEU A 302 -1.88 -27.69 4.27
C LEU A 302 -2.98 -28.18 3.33
N PHE A 303 -2.70 -28.26 2.04
CA PHE A 303 -3.74 -28.45 1.03
C PHE A 303 -3.78 -29.87 0.42
N TYR A 304 -2.72 -30.67 0.59
CA TYR A 304 -2.65 -31.99 -0.03
C TYR A 304 -2.53 -33.14 0.99
N SER A 305 -2.33 -32.86 2.27
CA SER A 305 -2.49 -33.85 3.33
C SER A 305 -3.98 -34.06 3.66
N GLY A 306 -4.35 -35.22 4.17
CA GLY A 306 -5.73 -35.56 4.52
C GLY A 306 -6.61 -35.99 3.33
N ASP A 307 -7.73 -36.63 3.66
CA ASP A 307 -8.63 -37.31 2.69
C ASP A 307 -9.86 -36.46 2.30
N TRP A 308 -9.68 -35.21 2.00
CA TRP A 308 -10.78 -34.39 1.49
C TRP A 308 -10.91 -34.49 -0.05
N GLN A 309 -12.12 -34.41 -0.54
CA GLN A 309 -12.48 -34.68 -1.94
C GLN A 309 -13.21 -33.48 -2.55
N VAL A 310 -13.14 -33.36 -3.86
CA VAL A 310 -13.88 -32.38 -4.65
C VAL A 310 -14.64 -33.12 -5.74
N ASP A 311 -15.95 -33.14 -5.67
CA ASP A 311 -16.79 -33.79 -6.68
C ASP A 311 -16.78 -33.00 -7.99
N ALA A 312 -16.85 -31.69 -7.91
CA ALA A 312 -16.79 -30.80 -9.07
C ALA A 312 -16.18 -29.45 -8.68
N VAL A 313 -15.32 -28.91 -9.54
CA VAL A 313 -14.75 -27.57 -9.35
C VAL A 313 -15.86 -26.53 -9.54
N PRO A 314 -16.10 -25.63 -8.56
CA PRO A 314 -17.13 -24.62 -8.66
C PRO A 314 -16.84 -23.62 -9.81
N GLY A 315 -17.90 -23.23 -10.54
CA GLY A 315 -17.80 -22.21 -11.59
C GLY A 315 -17.56 -20.79 -11.04
N TYR A 316 -17.58 -19.81 -11.94
CA TYR A 316 -17.27 -18.40 -11.70
C TYR A 316 -18.49 -17.47 -11.65
N GLY A 317 -19.70 -18.01 -11.48
CA GLY A 317 -20.92 -17.22 -11.41
C GLY A 317 -20.95 -16.21 -10.26
N PRO A 318 -21.81 -15.17 -10.32
CA PRO A 318 -21.84 -14.08 -9.33
C PRO A 318 -21.99 -14.57 -7.89
N GLY A 319 -22.85 -15.55 -7.63
CA GLY A 319 -23.04 -16.12 -6.30
C GLY A 319 -21.77 -16.83 -5.75
N ARG A 320 -20.99 -17.44 -6.65
CA ARG A 320 -19.71 -18.06 -6.27
C ARG A 320 -18.64 -17.03 -5.98
N ARG A 321 -18.57 -15.98 -6.79
CA ARG A 321 -17.63 -14.86 -6.54
C ARG A 321 -17.96 -14.10 -5.25
N ALA A 322 -19.25 -13.99 -4.92
CA ALA A 322 -19.68 -13.31 -3.70
C ALA A 322 -19.33 -14.07 -2.42
N ASN A 323 -19.26 -15.40 -2.46
CA ASN A 323 -19.10 -16.20 -1.26
C ASN A 323 -17.92 -17.20 -1.37
N PRO A 324 -16.71 -16.80 -0.98
CA PRO A 324 -15.54 -17.67 -0.99
C PRO A 324 -15.69 -18.89 -0.09
N PHE A 325 -16.43 -18.76 1.01
CA PHE A 325 -16.66 -19.86 1.96
C PHE A 325 -17.46 -20.99 1.31
N ALA A 326 -18.48 -20.66 0.53
CA ALA A 326 -19.26 -21.63 -0.23
C ALA A 326 -18.50 -22.14 -1.48
N THR A 327 -17.69 -21.29 -2.12
CA THR A 327 -16.92 -21.66 -3.31
C THR A 327 -15.81 -22.64 -2.99
N PHE A 328 -15.09 -22.40 -1.89
CA PHE A 328 -13.97 -23.23 -1.47
C PHE A 328 -14.31 -24.14 -0.26
N ALA A 329 -15.60 -24.45 -0.08
CA ALA A 329 -16.05 -25.25 1.06
C ALA A 329 -15.37 -26.63 1.16
N ALA A 330 -15.01 -27.24 0.03
CA ALA A 330 -14.32 -28.52 0.00
C ALA A 330 -12.89 -28.46 0.57
N ILE A 331 -12.20 -27.34 0.44
CA ILE A 331 -10.87 -27.16 1.06
C ILE A 331 -11.06 -27.03 2.58
N PRO A 332 -10.36 -27.82 3.41
CA PRO A 332 -10.48 -27.70 4.87
C PRO A 332 -10.33 -26.26 5.35
N ALA A 333 -11.28 -25.77 6.14
CA ALA A 333 -11.28 -24.39 6.64
C ALA A 333 -10.01 -24.10 7.45
N LYS A 334 -9.52 -25.08 8.23
CA LYS A 334 -8.27 -24.96 8.99
C LYS A 334 -7.09 -24.72 8.08
N ALA A 335 -6.95 -25.44 6.96
CA ALA A 335 -5.84 -25.28 6.02
C ALA A 335 -5.83 -23.86 5.38
N ARG A 336 -7.01 -23.36 5.00
CA ARG A 336 -7.17 -22.00 4.45
C ARG A 336 -6.77 -20.94 5.46
N TYR A 337 -7.25 -21.08 6.70
CA TYR A 337 -6.95 -20.11 7.76
C TYR A 337 -5.49 -20.14 8.18
N GLU A 338 -4.89 -21.33 8.38
CA GLU A 338 -3.47 -21.44 8.71
C GLU A 338 -2.56 -20.86 7.63
N PHE A 339 -2.89 -21.04 6.34
CA PHE A 339 -2.16 -20.37 5.25
C PHE A 339 -2.20 -18.84 5.38
N MET A 340 -3.37 -18.28 5.72
CA MET A 340 -3.50 -16.84 5.90
C MET A 340 -2.77 -16.37 7.18
N LEU A 341 -2.84 -17.10 8.27
CA LEU A 341 -2.14 -16.79 9.51
C LEU A 341 -0.62 -16.82 9.35
N ASP A 342 -0.10 -17.85 8.68
CA ASP A 342 1.35 -17.96 8.39
C ASP A 342 1.91 -16.72 7.66
N ASN A 343 1.06 -15.94 7.00
CA ASN A 343 1.40 -14.76 6.21
C ASN A 343 0.48 -13.56 6.53
N ALA A 344 0.02 -13.43 7.77
CA ALA A 344 -1.02 -12.46 8.12
C ALA A 344 -0.63 -11.01 7.83
N GLU A 345 0.64 -10.64 7.96
CA GLU A 345 1.12 -9.32 7.57
C GLU A 345 0.84 -9.03 6.08
N TYR A 346 1.14 -9.98 5.18
CA TYR A 346 0.83 -9.83 3.75
C TYR A 346 -0.66 -9.59 3.52
N PHE A 347 -1.53 -10.40 4.11
CA PHE A 347 -2.98 -10.25 3.93
C PHE A 347 -3.50 -8.93 4.48
N VAL A 348 -3.08 -8.52 5.68
CA VAL A 348 -3.48 -7.23 6.26
C VAL A 348 -2.95 -6.07 5.41
N ARG A 349 -1.73 -6.14 4.92
CA ARG A 349 -1.15 -5.14 4.02
C ARG A 349 -1.94 -5.01 2.71
N THR A 350 -2.37 -6.13 2.12
CA THR A 350 -3.13 -6.13 0.87
C THR A 350 -4.50 -5.49 1.00
N PHE A 351 -5.25 -5.76 2.05
CA PHE A 351 -6.59 -5.18 2.16
C PHE A 351 -6.57 -3.70 2.54
N ILE A 352 -5.53 -3.20 3.16
CA ILE A 352 -5.40 -1.78 3.48
C ILE A 352 -4.93 -0.99 2.25
N ARG A 353 -3.95 -1.50 1.50
CA ARG A 353 -3.50 -0.88 0.25
C ARG A 353 -4.43 -1.20 -0.92
N GLY A 354 -5.04 -2.37 -0.93
CA GLY A 354 -5.90 -2.86 -2.01
C GLY A 354 -5.15 -3.10 -3.32
N PRO A 355 -5.86 -3.51 -4.38
CA PRO A 355 -5.29 -3.71 -5.71
C PRO A 355 -5.04 -2.39 -6.45
N VAL A 356 -4.82 -1.29 -5.74
CA VAL A 356 -4.83 0.07 -6.28
C VAL A 356 -3.82 0.96 -5.58
N CYS A 357 -3.45 2.05 -6.23
CA CYS A 357 -2.51 3.03 -5.68
C CYS A 357 -3.10 3.93 -4.59
N ARG A 358 -4.42 3.93 -4.42
CA ARG A 358 -5.14 4.70 -3.40
C ARG A 358 -6.07 3.75 -2.65
N GLY A 359 -5.74 3.48 -1.39
CA GLY A 359 -6.53 2.62 -0.52
C GLY A 359 -7.66 3.34 0.23
N GLN A 360 -8.13 4.49 -0.26
CA GLN A 360 -9.04 5.39 0.45
C GLN A 360 -10.33 4.70 0.92
N ILE A 361 -10.88 3.76 0.15
CA ILE A 361 -12.09 3.02 0.55
C ILE A 361 -11.88 2.26 1.87
N ALA A 362 -10.72 1.60 2.03
CA ALA A 362 -10.39 0.90 3.27
C ALA A 362 -9.98 1.89 4.37
N THR A 363 -9.13 2.86 4.03
CA THR A 363 -8.58 3.80 5.02
C THR A 363 -9.62 4.72 5.62
N ASP A 364 -10.69 5.06 4.90
CA ASP A 364 -11.80 5.87 5.42
C ASP A 364 -12.62 5.17 6.53
N VAL A 365 -12.44 3.87 6.70
CA VAL A 365 -13.19 3.06 7.67
C VAL A 365 -12.36 2.74 8.91
N ILE A 366 -11.05 2.59 8.77
CA ILE A 366 -10.15 2.23 9.88
C ILE A 366 -9.74 3.44 10.71
N ARG A 367 -9.33 3.20 11.95
CA ARG A 367 -8.67 4.20 12.78
C ARG A 367 -7.25 4.44 12.33
N ASP A 368 -6.70 5.58 12.71
CA ASP A 368 -5.33 5.97 12.32
C ASP A 368 -4.26 5.07 12.95
N GLN A 369 -4.52 4.54 14.15
CA GLN A 369 -3.69 3.54 14.80
C GLN A 369 -4.55 2.47 15.44
N PHE A 370 -4.27 1.20 15.18
CA PHE A 370 -4.83 0.06 15.91
C PHE A 370 -3.89 -1.15 15.85
N TRP A 371 -4.11 -2.10 16.75
CA TRP A 371 -3.43 -3.39 16.75
C TRP A 371 -4.38 -4.50 16.35
N THR A 372 -3.88 -5.44 15.57
CA THR A 372 -4.63 -6.61 15.13
C THR A 372 -4.03 -7.87 15.73
N LEU A 373 -4.88 -8.67 16.33
CA LEU A 373 -4.66 -10.01 16.85
C LEU A 373 -5.48 -10.98 16.01
N PHE A 374 -5.14 -12.26 16.06
CA PHE A 374 -5.86 -13.31 15.34
C PHE A 374 -6.36 -14.37 16.32
N GLN A 375 -7.57 -14.87 16.09
CA GLN A 375 -8.11 -15.97 16.86
C GLN A 375 -7.37 -17.27 16.51
N ALA A 376 -7.04 -18.08 17.52
CA ALA A 376 -6.40 -19.37 17.27
C ALA A 376 -7.38 -20.32 16.54
N PRO A 377 -6.93 -21.11 15.55
CA PRO A 377 -7.79 -22.03 14.81
C PRO A 377 -8.59 -22.99 15.69
N GLU A 378 -8.00 -23.43 16.80
CA GLU A 378 -8.63 -24.33 17.78
C GLU A 378 -9.76 -23.67 18.57
N SER A 379 -9.82 -22.36 18.60
CA SER A 379 -10.86 -21.56 19.27
C SER A 379 -11.86 -20.93 18.30
N ASP A 380 -11.65 -21.12 16.99
CA ASP A 380 -12.56 -20.58 15.97
C ASP A 380 -13.65 -21.62 15.63
N LEU A 381 -14.90 -21.31 15.98
CA LEU A 381 -16.03 -22.22 15.75
C LEU A 381 -16.28 -22.47 14.26
N TYR A 382 -15.94 -21.55 13.37
CA TYR A 382 -16.00 -21.81 11.93
C TYR A 382 -15.06 -22.95 11.51
N ILE A 383 -13.95 -23.12 12.22
CA ILE A 383 -12.97 -24.19 12.00
C ILE A 383 -13.40 -25.48 12.72
N THR A 384 -13.80 -25.39 13.98
CA THR A 384 -13.95 -26.54 14.87
C THR A 384 -15.34 -27.15 14.85
N ASP A 385 -16.39 -26.39 14.54
CA ASP A 385 -17.78 -26.85 14.51
C ASP A 385 -18.35 -26.89 13.10
N ALA A 386 -18.58 -28.10 12.57
CA ALA A 386 -19.11 -28.29 11.23
C ALA A 386 -20.58 -27.85 11.09
N ASN A 387 -21.38 -27.98 12.16
CA ASN A 387 -22.80 -27.56 12.13
C ASN A 387 -22.93 -26.04 12.14
N TYR A 388 -22.19 -25.38 13.03
CA TYR A 388 -22.10 -23.91 13.02
C TYR A 388 -21.63 -23.40 11.66
N ARG A 389 -20.52 -23.96 11.13
CA ARG A 389 -19.98 -23.59 9.80
C ARG A 389 -21.04 -23.72 8.71
N ALA A 390 -21.81 -24.81 8.69
CA ALA A 390 -22.86 -25.03 7.68
C ALA A 390 -23.95 -23.96 7.77
N GLN A 391 -24.36 -23.58 8.98
CA GLN A 391 -25.41 -22.59 9.21
C GLN A 391 -24.98 -21.18 8.79
N VAL A 392 -23.73 -20.78 9.11
CA VAL A 392 -23.28 -19.39 8.87
C VAL A 392 -22.73 -19.16 7.47
N THR A 393 -22.24 -20.20 6.76
CA THR A 393 -21.66 -20.06 5.42
C THR A 393 -22.53 -19.28 4.43
N PRO A 394 -23.85 -19.46 4.34
CA PRO A 394 -24.71 -18.66 3.46
C PRO A 394 -24.72 -17.15 3.78
N LEU A 395 -24.48 -16.78 5.04
CA LEU A 395 -24.51 -15.41 5.53
C LEU A 395 -23.18 -14.65 5.33
N LEU A 396 -22.14 -15.33 4.87
CA LEU A 396 -20.79 -14.78 4.71
C LEU A 396 -20.53 -14.21 3.29
N ALA A 397 -21.56 -14.08 2.47
CA ALA A 397 -21.44 -13.49 1.14
C ALA A 397 -21.08 -11.99 1.24
N VAL A 398 -20.17 -11.54 0.36
CA VAL A 398 -19.76 -10.14 0.27
C VAL A 398 -20.50 -9.43 -0.86
N PRO A 399 -20.93 -8.16 -0.68
CA PRO A 399 -21.69 -7.41 -1.69
C PRO A 399 -20.81 -6.89 -2.83
N GLY A 400 -21.44 -6.22 -3.79
CA GLY A 400 -20.73 -5.47 -4.84
C GLY A 400 -20.34 -6.29 -6.07
N GLN A 401 -20.89 -7.51 -6.24
CA GLN A 401 -20.56 -8.40 -7.37
C GLN A 401 -21.18 -7.97 -8.71
N VAL A 402 -22.20 -7.12 -8.71
CA VAL A 402 -22.93 -6.70 -9.90
C VAL A 402 -22.86 -5.19 -10.03
N ALA A 403 -22.52 -4.70 -11.24
CA ALA A 403 -22.37 -3.27 -11.56
C ALA A 403 -23.70 -2.49 -11.64
N GLN A 404 -24.83 -3.09 -11.26
CA GLN A 404 -26.11 -2.40 -11.29
C GLN A 404 -26.18 -1.30 -10.24
N LEU A 405 -26.66 -0.12 -10.62
CA LEU A 405 -27.04 0.94 -9.70
C LEU A 405 -28.21 0.42 -8.84
N ARG A 406 -27.90 -0.05 -7.65
CA ARG A 406 -28.91 -0.42 -6.66
C ARG A 406 -29.22 0.79 -5.78
N ASN A 407 -30.43 0.79 -5.21
CA ASN A 407 -30.70 1.66 -4.09
C ASN A 407 -29.74 1.31 -2.95
N LEU A 408 -28.79 2.21 -2.65
CA LEU A 408 -27.75 1.98 -1.64
C LEU A 408 -28.35 1.70 -0.26
N THR A 409 -29.47 2.32 0.08
CA THR A 409 -30.18 2.09 1.34
C THR A 409 -30.67 0.65 1.45
N GLN A 410 -31.26 0.11 0.36
CA GLN A 410 -31.72 -1.27 0.36
C GLN A 410 -30.56 -2.27 0.38
N ALA A 411 -29.52 -2.03 -0.41
CA ALA A 411 -28.31 -2.87 -0.42
C ALA A 411 -27.60 -2.88 0.94
N TRP A 412 -27.65 -1.75 1.64
CA TRP A 412 -27.15 -1.67 3.01
C TRP A 412 -28.01 -2.47 3.98
N ALA A 413 -29.33 -2.32 3.93
CA ALA A 413 -30.27 -3.05 4.78
C ALA A 413 -30.10 -4.57 4.59
N ASP A 414 -30.05 -5.06 3.35
CA ASP A 414 -29.86 -6.47 3.05
C ASP A 414 -28.54 -7.02 3.65
N SER A 415 -27.45 -6.24 3.55
CA SER A 415 -26.15 -6.62 4.11
C SER A 415 -26.14 -6.60 5.64
N GLN A 416 -26.85 -5.65 6.23
CA GLN A 416 -26.99 -5.52 7.67
C GLN A 416 -27.82 -6.67 8.25
N ASP A 417 -28.90 -7.07 7.59
CA ASP A 417 -29.75 -8.19 8.02
C ASP A 417 -28.95 -9.51 8.00
N MET A 418 -28.21 -9.78 6.93
CA MET A 418 -27.33 -10.96 6.88
C MET A 418 -26.29 -10.94 7.99
N ARG A 419 -25.66 -9.77 8.23
CA ARG A 419 -24.69 -9.61 9.32
C ARG A 419 -25.33 -9.84 10.69
N ASN A 420 -26.51 -9.26 10.95
CA ASN A 420 -27.21 -9.42 12.21
C ASN A 420 -27.57 -10.89 12.48
N GLN A 421 -28.03 -11.61 11.44
CA GLN A 421 -28.27 -13.06 11.55
C GLN A 421 -26.98 -13.85 11.83
N TYR A 422 -25.89 -13.52 11.15
CA TYR A 422 -24.58 -14.13 11.41
C TYR A 422 -24.14 -13.89 12.84
N ASP A 423 -24.21 -12.64 13.31
CA ASP A 423 -23.74 -12.26 14.65
C ASP A 423 -24.61 -12.90 15.75
N GLN A 424 -25.93 -13.06 15.51
CA GLN A 424 -26.82 -13.76 16.44
C GLN A 424 -26.42 -15.26 16.55
N LEU A 425 -26.32 -15.96 15.40
CA LEU A 425 -25.89 -17.36 15.37
C LEU A 425 -24.52 -17.54 16.01
N ARG A 426 -23.62 -16.58 15.79
CA ARG A 426 -22.31 -16.56 16.37
C ARG A 426 -22.37 -16.38 17.89
N SER A 427 -23.13 -15.43 18.37
CA SER A 427 -23.31 -15.18 19.80
C SER A 427 -23.84 -16.40 20.51
N ASP A 428 -24.90 -17.03 19.97
CA ASP A 428 -25.51 -18.24 20.54
C ASP A 428 -24.51 -19.40 20.59
N ALA A 429 -23.78 -19.64 19.50
CA ALA A 429 -22.80 -20.72 19.46
C ALA A 429 -21.60 -20.50 20.42
N TYR A 430 -21.14 -19.26 20.53
CA TYR A 430 -20.04 -18.94 21.44
C TYR A 430 -20.46 -18.82 22.91
N ALA A 431 -21.75 -18.71 23.24
CA ALA A 431 -22.22 -18.76 24.62
C ALA A 431 -21.99 -20.15 25.24
N ASP A 432 -22.09 -21.23 24.44
CA ASP A 432 -21.85 -22.61 24.85
C ASP A 432 -20.38 -23.05 24.69
N ALA A 433 -19.53 -22.21 24.06
CA ALA A 433 -18.13 -22.52 23.82
C ALA A 433 -17.25 -22.25 25.06
N PRO A 434 -16.03 -22.84 25.14
CA PRO A 434 -15.07 -22.50 26.19
C PRO A 434 -14.83 -20.98 26.26
N ARG A 435 -14.74 -20.45 27.49
CA ARG A 435 -14.47 -19.02 27.72
C ARG A 435 -13.18 -18.58 27.03
N PRO A 436 -13.13 -17.37 26.43
CA PRO A 436 -11.91 -16.84 25.82
C PRO A 436 -10.76 -16.83 26.82
N SER A 437 -9.60 -17.30 26.38
CA SER A 437 -8.38 -17.37 27.18
C SER A 437 -7.17 -16.89 26.34
N TRP A 438 -5.99 -16.85 26.95
CA TRP A 438 -4.76 -16.57 26.18
C TRP A 438 -4.51 -17.59 25.06
N ALA A 439 -4.95 -18.83 25.19
CA ALA A 439 -4.87 -19.83 24.14
C ALA A 439 -5.83 -19.54 22.97
N SER A 440 -6.81 -18.66 23.16
CA SER A 440 -7.71 -18.23 22.08
C SER A 440 -7.05 -17.22 21.12
N ILE A 441 -5.89 -16.67 21.49
CA ILE A 441 -5.12 -15.77 20.65
C ILE A 441 -4.00 -16.57 19.97
N TRP A 442 -3.96 -16.51 18.64
CA TRP A 442 -2.95 -17.20 17.86
C TRP A 442 -1.54 -16.68 18.12
N ALA A 443 -0.57 -17.59 18.25
CA ALA A 443 0.82 -17.30 18.59
C ALA A 443 1.81 -18.14 17.77
N GLY A 444 1.44 -18.53 16.55
CA GLY A 444 2.21 -19.49 15.76
C GLY A 444 3.52 -18.98 15.18
N ASN A 445 3.60 -17.70 14.85
CA ASN A 445 4.82 -17.06 14.33
C ASN A 445 4.80 -15.54 14.54
N ASP A 446 5.75 -14.82 13.93
CA ASP A 446 5.92 -13.37 14.06
C ASP A 446 4.81 -12.53 13.38
N ASN A 447 3.85 -13.15 12.71
CA ASN A 447 2.63 -12.50 12.21
C ASN A 447 1.51 -12.41 13.26
N ALA A 448 1.71 -12.94 14.46
CA ALA A 448 0.65 -13.04 15.47
C ALA A 448 0.10 -11.69 15.94
N LEU A 449 0.94 -10.68 15.96
CA LEU A 449 0.63 -9.33 16.43
C LEU A 449 1.08 -8.32 15.38
N LEU A 450 0.14 -7.49 14.91
CA LEU A 450 0.42 -6.47 13.90
C LEU A 450 -0.04 -5.10 14.37
N SER A 451 0.76 -4.08 14.07
CA SER A 451 0.42 -2.67 14.21
C SER A 451 0.08 -2.06 12.87
N ILE A 452 -1.03 -1.35 12.80
CA ILE A 452 -1.49 -0.65 11.61
C ILE A 452 -1.51 0.86 11.88
N PHE A 453 -0.90 1.62 10.97
CA PHE A 453 -0.89 3.07 10.98
C PHE A 453 -1.45 3.58 9.66
N ARG A 454 -2.56 4.30 9.74
CA ARG A 454 -3.15 4.97 8.59
C ARG A 454 -2.39 6.28 8.32
N HIS A 455 -2.18 6.57 7.06
CA HIS A 455 -1.75 7.86 6.58
C HIS A 455 -2.55 8.19 5.31
N PHE A 456 -3.63 8.87 5.49
CA PHE A 456 -4.57 9.35 4.49
C PHE A 456 -5.15 8.25 3.55
N ASP A 457 -4.57 8.05 2.37
CA ASP A 457 -5.04 7.09 1.36
C ASP A 457 -4.21 5.80 1.32
N SER A 458 -3.38 5.59 2.32
CA SER A 458 -2.55 4.40 2.49
C SER A 458 -2.45 4.04 3.97
N ALA A 459 -1.85 2.91 4.27
CA ALA A 459 -1.46 2.56 5.62
C ALA A 459 -0.22 1.67 5.61
N THR A 460 0.48 1.66 6.73
CA THR A 460 1.62 0.79 6.97
C THR A 460 1.23 -0.29 7.96
N VAL A 461 1.63 -1.51 7.68
CA VAL A 461 1.48 -2.66 8.57
C VAL A 461 2.87 -3.10 9.02
N SER A 462 3.04 -3.25 10.31
CA SER A 462 4.31 -3.69 10.91
C SER A 462 4.07 -4.86 11.84
N LYS A 463 4.98 -5.82 11.83
CA LYS A 463 5.01 -6.90 12.81
C LYS A 463 5.38 -6.34 14.18
N GLY A 464 4.63 -6.74 15.19
CA GLY A 464 4.81 -6.29 16.56
C GLY A 464 3.83 -5.19 16.98
N LEU A 465 3.90 -4.85 18.25
CA LEU A 465 3.03 -3.86 18.88
C LEU A 465 3.80 -2.54 19.04
N MET A 466 3.60 -1.65 18.10
CA MET A 466 4.29 -0.37 18.00
C MET A 466 3.37 0.80 18.33
N GLY A 467 3.96 1.90 18.80
CA GLY A 467 3.25 3.11 19.18
C GLY A 467 2.65 3.05 20.59
N ALA A 468 1.94 4.10 20.98
CA ALA A 468 1.13 4.10 22.21
C ALA A 468 0.04 3.02 22.13
N THR A 469 -0.49 2.60 23.27
CA THR A 469 -1.63 1.68 23.29
C THR A 469 -2.80 2.30 22.53
N PRO A 470 -3.28 1.69 21.43
CA PRO A 470 -4.33 2.30 20.63
C PRO A 470 -5.68 2.29 21.35
N GLN A 471 -6.60 3.15 20.89
CA GLN A 471 -7.95 3.18 21.45
C GLN A 471 -8.69 1.86 21.17
N THR A 472 -8.56 1.32 19.95
CA THR A 472 -9.18 0.05 19.57
C THR A 472 -8.14 -1.03 19.26
N LEU A 473 -8.50 -2.27 19.57
CA LEU A 473 -7.82 -3.47 19.15
C LEU A 473 -8.80 -4.36 18.37
N TRP A 474 -8.28 -5.10 17.42
CA TRP A 474 -9.05 -6.06 16.63
C TRP A 474 -8.64 -7.48 16.97
N LEU A 475 -9.63 -8.36 17.10
CA LEU A 475 -9.42 -9.80 17.07
C LEU A 475 -10.09 -10.37 15.83
N MET A 476 -9.30 -10.80 14.87
CA MET A 476 -9.79 -11.34 13.60
C MET A 476 -9.89 -12.87 13.69
N ASP A 477 -11.09 -13.41 13.52
CA ASP A 477 -11.33 -14.83 13.24
C ASP A 477 -11.21 -15.09 11.73
N TYR A 478 -11.28 -16.37 11.32
CA TYR A 478 -11.19 -16.73 9.91
C TYR A 478 -12.28 -16.08 9.05
N PRO A 479 -13.57 -16.07 9.43
CA PRO A 479 -14.58 -15.37 8.65
C PRO A 479 -14.34 -13.88 8.45
N LEU A 480 -13.79 -13.19 9.43
CA LEU A 480 -13.47 -11.76 9.29
C LEU A 480 -12.27 -11.53 8.35
N LEU A 481 -11.19 -12.30 8.51
CA LEU A 481 -9.98 -12.15 7.71
C LEU A 481 -10.25 -12.45 6.24
N GLU A 482 -10.92 -13.55 5.93
CA GLU A 482 -11.27 -13.96 4.56
C GLU A 482 -12.25 -12.99 3.89
N ARG A 483 -13.30 -12.54 4.60
CA ARG A 483 -14.24 -11.55 4.06
C ARG A 483 -13.58 -10.22 3.78
N THR A 484 -12.70 -9.77 4.67
CA THR A 484 -11.95 -8.53 4.47
C THR A 484 -11.11 -8.62 3.20
N TYR A 485 -10.38 -9.72 3.04
CA TYR A 485 -9.54 -9.93 1.87
C TYR A 485 -10.36 -9.97 0.57
N TYR A 486 -11.46 -10.73 0.55
CA TYR A 486 -12.32 -10.79 -0.63
C TYR A 486 -13.00 -9.46 -0.94
N GLN A 487 -13.50 -8.76 0.05
CA GLN A 487 -14.19 -7.48 -0.16
C GLN A 487 -13.28 -6.38 -0.70
N LEU A 488 -12.08 -6.26 -0.15
CA LEU A 488 -11.18 -5.14 -0.44
C LEU A 488 -10.12 -5.46 -1.50
N VAL A 489 -9.87 -6.74 -1.79
CA VAL A 489 -8.81 -7.16 -2.73
C VAL A 489 -9.38 -7.90 -3.92
N VAL A 490 -9.97 -9.09 -3.71
CA VAL A 490 -10.41 -9.96 -4.81
C VAL A 490 -11.60 -9.39 -5.58
N ASN A 491 -12.58 -8.84 -4.85
CA ASN A 491 -13.82 -8.32 -5.43
C ASN A 491 -13.79 -6.81 -5.70
N PHE A 492 -12.79 -6.10 -5.18
CA PHE A 492 -12.71 -4.66 -5.38
C PHE A 492 -12.33 -4.33 -6.83
N ASP A 493 -13.07 -3.38 -7.39
CA ASP A 493 -12.87 -2.90 -8.76
C ASP A 493 -12.75 -1.37 -8.77
N VAL A 494 -11.53 -0.89 -8.94
CA VAL A 494 -11.24 0.56 -9.01
C VAL A 494 -11.92 1.23 -10.21
N PHE A 495 -12.21 0.47 -11.27
CA PHE A 495 -12.94 0.93 -12.45
C PHE A 495 -14.47 0.81 -12.30
N GLY A 496 -14.94 0.32 -11.16
CA GLY A 496 -16.35 0.16 -10.81
C GLY A 496 -17.07 1.49 -10.64
N ASN A 497 -18.40 1.41 -10.57
CA ASN A 497 -19.25 2.58 -10.36
C ASN A 497 -19.37 2.97 -8.88
N VAL A 498 -20.03 4.09 -8.61
CA VAL A 498 -20.26 4.61 -7.26
C VAL A 498 -20.99 3.61 -6.36
N SER A 499 -21.92 2.82 -6.90
CA SER A 499 -22.65 1.82 -6.14
C SER A 499 -21.73 0.72 -5.61
N HIS A 500 -20.82 0.22 -6.45
CA HIS A 500 -19.81 -0.75 -6.06
C HIS A 500 -18.90 -0.21 -4.95
N GLN A 501 -18.38 1.00 -5.13
CA GLN A 501 -17.47 1.61 -4.15
C GLN A 501 -18.16 1.86 -2.80
N ALA A 502 -19.38 2.38 -2.83
CA ALA A 502 -20.15 2.64 -1.61
C ALA A 502 -20.53 1.36 -0.85
N GLN A 503 -20.97 0.31 -1.56
CA GLN A 503 -21.25 -0.99 -0.95
C GLN A 503 -20.00 -1.60 -0.32
N THR A 504 -18.85 -1.54 -1.00
CA THR A 504 -17.58 -2.02 -0.47
C THR A 504 -17.23 -1.31 0.84
N ARG A 505 -17.32 0.02 0.86
CA ARG A 505 -17.00 0.83 2.04
C ARG A 505 -17.94 0.54 3.21
N LEU A 506 -19.24 0.52 2.97
CA LEU A 506 -20.23 0.26 4.02
C LEU A 506 -20.09 -1.15 4.60
N TYR A 507 -19.86 -2.15 3.75
CA TYR A 507 -19.71 -3.52 4.23
C TYR A 507 -18.41 -3.71 5.02
N PHE A 508 -17.33 -3.02 4.65
CA PHE A 508 -16.10 -3.07 5.42
C PHE A 508 -16.28 -2.50 6.84
N ASP A 509 -17.17 -1.52 7.01
CA ASP A 509 -17.53 -1.03 8.34
C ASP A 509 -18.16 -2.12 9.22
N LEU A 510 -19.01 -2.96 8.65
CA LEU A 510 -19.58 -4.11 9.36
C LEU A 510 -18.49 -5.12 9.79
N ILE A 511 -17.50 -5.35 8.92
CA ILE A 511 -16.36 -6.24 9.24
C ILE A 511 -15.51 -5.65 10.37
N ARG A 512 -15.19 -4.35 10.29
CA ARG A 512 -14.46 -3.64 11.34
C ARG A 512 -15.16 -3.77 12.69
N ASN A 513 -16.45 -3.48 12.74
CA ASN A 513 -17.25 -3.63 13.94
C ASN A 513 -17.18 -5.06 14.50
N GLY A 514 -17.26 -6.09 13.62
CA GLY A 514 -17.11 -7.49 14.03
C GLY A 514 -15.76 -7.78 14.70
N ALA A 515 -14.65 -7.23 14.17
CA ALA A 515 -13.32 -7.41 14.74
C ALA A 515 -13.16 -6.72 16.11
N GLU A 516 -13.77 -5.54 16.28
CA GLU A 516 -13.84 -4.82 17.55
C GLU A 516 -14.69 -5.59 18.58
N MET A 517 -15.86 -6.12 18.19
CA MET A 517 -16.71 -6.95 19.06
C MET A 517 -16.02 -8.24 19.49
N ASN A 518 -15.29 -8.90 18.59
CA ASN A 518 -14.50 -10.07 18.93
C ASN A 518 -13.43 -9.76 20.01
N PHE A 519 -12.77 -8.60 19.88
CA PHE A 519 -11.82 -8.16 20.90
C PHE A 519 -12.51 -7.92 22.25
N LEU A 520 -13.69 -7.28 22.28
CA LEU A 520 -14.42 -7.01 23.52
C LEU A 520 -14.76 -8.28 24.29
N ARG A 521 -14.92 -9.43 23.62
CA ARG A 521 -15.14 -10.73 24.31
C ARG A 521 -13.95 -11.18 25.15
N LEU A 522 -12.75 -10.64 24.91
CA LEU A 522 -11.58 -10.86 25.76
C LEU A 522 -11.63 -10.02 27.05
N MET A 523 -12.45 -8.99 27.10
CA MET A 523 -12.59 -8.08 28.25
C MET A 523 -13.61 -8.63 29.26
N PRO A 524 -13.51 -8.26 30.56
CA PRO A 524 -14.55 -8.54 31.56
C PRO A 524 -15.92 -8.06 31.08
N ALA A 525 -16.96 -8.87 31.30
CA ALA A 525 -18.31 -8.62 30.79
C ALA A 525 -18.84 -7.24 31.18
N GLU A 526 -18.64 -6.84 32.44
CA GLU A 526 -19.05 -5.55 32.99
C GLU A 526 -18.33 -4.34 32.37
N SER A 527 -17.16 -4.53 31.76
CA SER A 527 -16.37 -3.44 31.19
C SER A 527 -16.66 -3.19 29.69
N ARG A 528 -17.31 -4.11 29.02
CA ARG A 528 -17.46 -4.09 27.55
C ARG A 528 -18.28 -2.92 27.04
N GLN A 529 -19.41 -2.60 27.72
CA GLN A 529 -20.27 -1.50 27.32
C GLN A 529 -19.56 -0.15 27.42
N ALA A 530 -18.82 0.06 28.52
CA ALA A 530 -18.07 1.30 28.71
C ALA A 530 -16.96 1.48 27.64
N LEU A 531 -16.25 0.41 27.29
CA LEU A 531 -15.25 0.44 26.21
C LEU A 531 -15.89 0.70 24.84
N LEU A 532 -17.04 0.08 24.56
CA LEU A 532 -17.76 0.32 23.32
C LEU A 532 -18.25 1.75 23.20
N ASP A 533 -18.80 2.30 24.29
CA ASP A 533 -19.29 3.68 24.33
C ASP A 533 -18.15 4.68 24.13
N ASP A 534 -16.96 4.43 24.71
CA ASP A 534 -15.76 5.24 24.46
C ASP A 534 -15.35 5.22 22.98
N TRP A 535 -15.39 4.08 22.33
CA TRP A 535 -15.00 3.96 20.91
C TRP A 535 -15.97 4.62 19.94
N TYR A 536 -17.26 4.67 20.30
CA TYR A 536 -18.35 5.17 19.47
C TYR A 536 -18.90 6.53 19.94
N GLN A 537 -18.10 7.28 20.69
CA GLN A 537 -18.46 8.64 21.12
C GLN A 537 -18.81 9.52 19.91
N ASP A 538 -19.71 10.49 20.13
CA ASP A 538 -20.12 11.51 19.18
C ASP A 538 -20.76 10.99 17.88
N SER A 539 -21.15 9.71 17.84
CA SER A 539 -21.84 9.11 16.68
C SER A 539 -23.24 9.69 16.41
N GLY A 540 -23.79 10.45 17.35
CA GLY A 540 -25.02 11.21 17.19
C GLY A 540 -26.22 10.38 16.70
N ARG A 541 -27.09 10.98 15.87
CA ARG A 541 -28.24 10.31 15.27
C ARG A 541 -27.87 9.19 14.28
N LEU A 542 -26.64 9.12 13.82
CA LEU A 542 -26.15 8.05 12.92
C LEU A 542 -26.17 6.69 13.61
N LYS A 543 -25.99 6.64 14.94
CA LYS A 543 -26.12 5.43 15.75
C LYS A 543 -27.49 4.75 15.60
N LEU A 544 -28.54 5.53 15.30
CA LEU A 544 -29.90 5.02 15.10
C LEU A 544 -30.11 4.32 13.74
N TRP A 545 -29.28 4.64 12.74
CA TRP A 545 -29.32 4.04 11.40
C TRP A 545 -28.40 2.83 11.27
N LEU A 546 -27.43 2.71 12.17
CA LEU A 546 -26.49 1.61 12.24
C LEU A 546 -26.92 0.71 13.40
N SER A 547 -27.87 -0.19 13.16
CA SER A 547 -28.20 -1.21 14.17
C SER A 547 -27.03 -2.19 14.23
N TYR A 548 -26.22 -2.09 15.26
CA TYR A 548 -25.24 -3.11 15.62
C TYR A 548 -25.94 -4.21 16.44
N PRO A 549 -25.46 -5.47 16.37
CA PRO A 549 -25.99 -6.52 17.25
C PRO A 549 -25.77 -6.12 18.70
N ALA A 550 -26.58 -6.69 19.59
CA ALA A 550 -26.40 -6.49 21.02
C ALA A 550 -25.01 -6.96 21.44
N LEU A 551 -24.36 -6.14 22.24
CA LEU A 551 -23.08 -6.52 22.84
C LEU A 551 -23.32 -7.66 23.84
N ASP A 552 -22.52 -8.74 23.73
CA ASP A 552 -22.50 -9.80 24.73
C ASP A 552 -21.90 -9.26 26.04
N THR A 553 -22.78 -9.03 27.03
CA THR A 553 -22.42 -8.56 28.39
C THR A 553 -22.54 -9.66 29.45
N ASP A 554 -22.88 -10.88 29.05
CA ASP A 554 -23.21 -11.98 29.96
C ASP A 554 -22.12 -13.06 29.99
N THR A 555 -21.47 -13.33 28.86
CA THR A 555 -20.44 -14.36 28.77
C THR A 555 -19.12 -13.87 29.37
N GLU A 556 -18.68 -14.49 30.46
CA GLU A 556 -17.43 -14.14 31.12
C GLU A 556 -16.20 -14.50 30.31
N THR A 557 -15.16 -13.66 30.40
CA THR A 557 -13.82 -14.03 29.92
C THR A 557 -13.09 -14.95 30.89
N GLY A 558 -12.20 -15.80 30.39
CA GLY A 558 -11.27 -16.58 31.21
C GLY A 558 -9.94 -15.84 31.48
N LEU A 559 -9.81 -14.59 31.04
CA LEU A 559 -8.64 -13.77 31.29
C LEU A 559 -8.76 -13.07 32.65
N LEU A 560 -7.73 -13.20 33.48
CA LEU A 560 -7.63 -12.48 34.74
C LEU A 560 -7.12 -11.05 34.47
N LEU A 561 -8.01 -10.10 34.36
CA LEU A 561 -7.73 -8.69 34.08
C LEU A 561 -8.21 -7.81 35.24
N ASP A 562 -7.58 -6.65 35.43
CA ASP A 562 -8.05 -5.62 36.36
C ASP A 562 -9.34 -4.98 35.79
N PRO A 563 -10.50 -5.13 36.46
CA PRO A 563 -11.77 -4.58 35.98
C PRO A 563 -11.77 -3.05 35.91
N ALA A 564 -10.96 -2.37 36.72
CA ALA A 564 -10.84 -0.90 36.70
C ALA A 564 -10.07 -0.38 35.47
N LYS A 565 -9.16 -1.21 34.93
CA LYS A 565 -8.32 -0.87 33.76
C LYS A 565 -8.16 -2.08 32.83
N PRO A 566 -9.24 -2.65 32.32
CA PRO A 566 -9.21 -3.96 31.66
C PRO A 566 -8.33 -3.95 30.41
N LYS A 567 -8.42 -2.92 29.56
CA LYS A 567 -7.60 -2.79 28.35
C LYS A 567 -6.12 -2.63 28.67
N GLN A 568 -5.78 -1.81 29.68
CA GLN A 568 -4.38 -1.62 30.08
C GLN A 568 -3.80 -2.94 30.63
N SER A 569 -4.51 -3.59 31.54
CA SER A 569 -4.12 -4.89 32.11
C SER A 569 -3.96 -5.97 31.04
N PHE A 570 -4.87 -6.00 30.04
CA PHE A 570 -4.74 -6.88 28.88
C PHE A 570 -3.45 -6.61 28.09
N VAL A 571 -3.17 -5.35 27.78
CA VAL A 571 -1.99 -4.96 26.98
C VAL A 571 -0.69 -5.29 27.73
N GLU A 572 -0.62 -5.02 29.03
CA GLU A 572 0.54 -5.38 29.85
C GLU A 572 0.80 -6.89 29.86
N ALA A 573 -0.25 -7.69 30.05
CA ALA A 573 -0.15 -9.15 30.00
C ALA A 573 0.19 -9.67 28.58
N LEU A 574 -0.35 -9.04 27.54
CA LEU A 574 -0.06 -9.36 26.14
C LEU A 574 1.43 -9.11 25.81
N LEU A 575 1.95 -7.94 26.18
CA LEU A 575 3.36 -7.59 25.96
C LEU A 575 4.31 -8.53 26.69
N ALA A 576 3.99 -8.88 27.93
CA ALA A 576 4.78 -9.84 28.71
C ALA A 576 4.76 -11.25 28.10
N ARG A 577 3.62 -11.70 27.61
CA ARG A 577 3.41 -13.08 27.12
C ARG A 577 4.00 -13.30 25.72
N TYR A 578 3.88 -12.31 24.84
CA TYR A 578 4.28 -12.41 23.42
C TYR A 578 5.61 -11.72 23.11
N GLY A 579 6.37 -11.31 24.12
CA GLY A 579 7.65 -10.62 23.95
C GLY A 579 8.70 -11.42 23.18
N SER A 580 8.65 -12.77 23.26
CA SER A 580 9.55 -13.64 22.50
C SER A 580 9.18 -13.77 21.02
N LEU A 581 7.96 -13.46 20.62
CA LEU A 581 7.53 -13.50 19.22
C LEU A 581 7.80 -12.17 18.52
N ASN A 582 7.01 -11.15 18.83
CA ASN A 582 7.10 -9.87 18.15
C ASN A 582 6.61 -8.66 18.98
N ALA A 583 6.27 -8.86 20.24
CA ALA A 583 5.97 -7.76 21.15
C ALA A 583 7.28 -7.07 21.62
N ARG A 584 8.02 -6.50 20.68
CA ARG A 584 9.32 -5.88 20.94
C ARG A 584 9.17 -4.65 21.83
N PRO A 585 10.20 -4.31 22.62
CA PRO A 585 10.26 -3.02 23.29
C PRO A 585 10.14 -1.87 22.30
N ASP A 586 9.35 -0.86 22.65
CA ASP A 586 9.21 0.37 21.88
C ASP A 586 9.65 1.57 22.74
N PRO A 587 10.97 1.81 22.87
CA PRO A 587 11.52 2.79 23.80
C PRO A 587 11.17 4.23 23.42
N ILE A 588 10.83 4.51 22.18
CA ILE A 588 10.46 5.84 21.74
C ILE A 588 9.03 6.18 22.16
N ASN A 589 8.10 5.23 22.02
CA ASN A 589 6.68 5.52 22.20
C ASN A 589 6.11 5.02 23.54
N ARG A 590 6.72 4.01 24.15
CA ARG A 590 6.24 3.35 25.37
C ARG A 590 7.37 3.09 26.35
N CYS A 591 7.95 4.16 26.86
CA CYS A 591 8.99 4.07 27.89
C CYS A 591 8.66 5.01 29.05
N PRO A 592 7.76 4.62 29.96
CA PRO A 592 7.31 5.47 31.05
C PRO A 592 8.45 5.91 31.99
N ASP A 593 9.45 5.04 32.18
CA ASP A 593 10.55 5.27 33.11
C ASP A 593 11.81 5.89 32.46
N GLY A 594 11.78 6.12 31.14
CA GLY A 594 12.92 6.68 30.39
C GLY A 594 14.15 5.76 30.27
N ASN A 595 14.07 4.53 30.76
CA ASN A 595 15.18 3.57 30.82
C ASN A 595 15.04 2.39 29.84
N CYS A 596 14.18 2.51 28.85
CA CYS A 596 14.00 1.48 27.82
C CYS A 596 15.10 1.62 26.76
N TYR A 597 15.88 0.60 26.54
CA TYR A 597 16.97 0.64 25.56
C TYR A 597 16.77 -0.40 24.47
N ARG A 598 17.02 0.00 23.22
CA ARG A 598 17.23 -0.93 22.12
C ARG A 598 18.69 -1.35 22.13
N HIS A 599 18.99 -2.53 22.63
CA HIS A 599 20.36 -3.06 22.67
C HIS A 599 21.04 -3.22 21.31
N SER A 600 20.26 -3.15 20.23
CA SER A 600 20.75 -3.32 18.85
C SER A 600 21.28 -2.03 18.20
N VAL A 601 21.17 -0.86 18.87
CA VAL A 601 21.58 0.42 18.30
C VAL A 601 22.72 1.06 19.10
N SER A 602 23.48 1.95 18.44
CA SER A 602 24.60 2.64 19.06
C SER A 602 24.15 3.60 20.18
N PRO A 603 25.01 3.94 21.16
CA PRO A 603 24.69 4.92 22.18
C PRO A 603 24.28 6.30 21.63
N GLN A 604 24.82 6.68 20.48
CA GLN A 604 24.47 7.94 19.81
C GLN A 604 23.04 7.91 19.28
N VAL A 605 22.63 6.81 18.65
CA VAL A 605 21.25 6.59 18.19
C VAL A 605 20.30 6.55 19.39
N GLN A 606 20.66 5.85 20.47
CA GLN A 606 19.87 5.83 21.72
C GLN A 606 19.63 7.23 22.29
N ALA A 607 20.68 8.06 22.28
CA ALA A 607 20.55 9.45 22.76
C ALA A 607 19.58 10.27 21.89
N VAL A 608 19.59 10.09 20.58
CA VAL A 608 18.61 10.70 19.66
C VAL A 608 17.20 10.20 19.98
N GLU A 609 16.99 8.90 20.10
CA GLU A 609 15.69 8.30 20.40
C GLU A 609 15.11 8.75 21.73
N GLN A 610 15.94 8.89 22.77
CA GLN A 610 15.55 9.47 24.06
C GLN A 610 15.10 10.93 23.95
N ARG A 611 15.63 11.70 23.00
CA ARG A 611 15.14 13.06 22.75
C ARG A 611 13.80 13.04 22.02
N LEU A 612 13.69 12.19 21.00
CA LEU A 612 12.46 12.04 20.21
C LEU A 612 11.28 11.53 21.05
N SER A 613 11.51 10.67 22.05
CA SER A 613 10.46 10.16 22.94
C SER A 613 9.72 11.24 23.72
N ARG A 614 10.29 12.44 23.84
CA ARG A 614 9.61 13.60 24.47
C ARG A 614 8.42 14.13 23.66
N LEU A 615 8.33 13.77 22.39
CA LEU A 615 7.26 14.16 21.47
C LEU A 615 6.11 13.13 21.42
N THR A 616 6.29 11.96 22.03
CA THR A 616 5.31 10.87 22.01
C THR A 616 4.56 10.74 23.33
N GLY A 617 3.55 9.85 23.38
CA GLY A 617 2.79 9.55 24.60
C GLY A 617 1.91 10.69 25.12
N LYS A 618 1.65 11.71 24.30
CA LYS A 618 0.85 12.89 24.65
C LYS A 618 -0.18 13.18 23.57
N PRO A 619 -1.39 13.65 23.93
CA PRO A 619 -2.35 14.13 22.95
C PRO A 619 -2.00 15.54 22.46
N ALA A 620 -2.51 15.91 21.30
CA ALA A 620 -2.30 17.23 20.70
C ALA A 620 -2.77 18.39 21.59
N ALA A 621 -3.79 18.19 22.40
CA ALA A 621 -4.22 19.17 23.41
C ALA A 621 -3.10 19.58 24.39
N SER A 622 -2.11 18.71 24.63
CA SER A 622 -0.93 19.01 25.47
C SER A 622 0.36 19.24 24.68
N LEU A 623 0.37 18.91 23.38
CA LEU A 623 1.51 19.10 22.48
C LEU A 623 1.02 19.56 21.09
N ALA A 624 0.75 20.84 20.96
CA ALA A 624 0.05 21.44 19.81
C ALA A 624 0.75 21.21 18.45
N VAL A 625 2.06 20.97 18.41
CA VAL A 625 2.77 20.66 17.17
C VAL A 625 2.20 19.43 16.46
N ILE A 626 1.58 18.50 17.18
CA ILE A 626 0.98 17.30 16.59
C ILE A 626 -0.07 17.70 15.54
N GLU A 627 -0.86 18.75 15.79
CA GLU A 627 -1.85 19.24 14.82
C GLU A 627 -1.24 19.94 13.61
N GLN A 628 0.00 20.43 13.74
CA GLN A 628 0.71 21.13 12.66
C GLN A 628 1.51 20.18 11.77
N LEU A 629 1.90 19.01 12.29
CA LEU A 629 2.61 18.01 11.53
C LEU A 629 1.70 17.41 10.44
N PRO A 630 2.22 17.20 9.22
CA PRO A 630 1.58 16.34 8.24
C PRO A 630 1.32 14.92 8.77
N GLU A 631 0.53 14.14 8.06
CA GLU A 631 0.24 12.76 8.49
C GLU A 631 1.50 11.91 8.61
N VAL A 632 2.46 12.07 7.71
CA VAL A 632 3.77 11.41 7.80
C VAL A 632 4.90 12.39 7.46
N THR A 633 5.68 12.74 8.46
CA THR A 633 6.93 13.50 8.30
C THR A 633 8.10 12.54 8.47
N LEU A 634 9.05 12.54 7.53
CA LEU A 634 10.28 11.78 7.69
C LEU A 634 11.39 12.68 8.26
N LEU A 635 11.97 12.26 9.37
CA LEU A 635 13.11 12.92 9.99
C LEU A 635 14.38 12.16 9.62
N ARG A 636 15.25 12.79 8.86
CA ARG A 636 16.58 12.28 8.54
C ARG A 636 17.59 12.87 9.51
N VAL A 637 18.28 12.02 10.24
CA VAL A 637 19.29 12.41 11.23
C VAL A 637 20.66 11.98 10.73
N GLU A 638 21.56 12.93 10.52
CA GLU A 638 22.93 12.70 10.11
C GLU A 638 23.85 12.52 11.33
N PHE A 639 24.66 11.46 11.29
CA PHE A 639 25.71 11.18 12.27
C PHE A 639 27.09 11.41 11.67
N ALA A 640 28.11 11.34 12.49
CA ALA A 640 29.48 11.43 12.04
C ALA A 640 29.82 10.34 10.99
N ALA A 641 30.81 10.60 10.14
CA ALA A 641 31.27 9.68 9.08
C ALA A 641 30.20 9.34 8.00
N GLY A 642 29.19 10.21 7.80
CA GLY A 642 28.18 10.02 6.75
C GLY A 642 27.11 8.96 7.07
N GLN A 643 27.07 8.45 8.29
CA GLN A 643 25.99 7.59 8.75
C GLN A 643 24.71 8.40 8.92
N ARG A 644 23.59 7.75 8.72
CA ARG A 644 22.26 8.36 8.91
C ARG A 644 21.27 7.36 9.47
N GLU A 645 20.31 7.90 10.22
CA GLU A 645 19.09 7.21 10.60
C GLU A 645 17.86 7.99 10.11
N ILE A 646 16.81 7.27 9.77
CA ILE A 646 15.54 7.87 9.36
C ILE A 646 14.47 7.45 10.34
N TYR A 647 13.62 8.41 10.72
CA TYR A 647 12.47 8.18 11.58
C TYR A 647 11.20 8.64 10.88
N SER A 648 10.17 7.81 10.92
CA SER A 648 8.82 8.18 10.49
C SER A 648 8.05 8.78 11.67
N LEU A 649 7.72 10.05 11.59
CA LEU A 649 6.85 10.76 12.52
C LEU A 649 5.43 10.66 11.98
N MET A 650 4.63 9.77 12.55
CA MET A 650 3.26 9.49 12.11
C MET A 650 2.27 10.15 13.05
N ARG A 651 1.47 11.06 12.51
CA ARG A 651 0.35 11.68 13.22
C ARG A 651 -0.84 10.74 13.16
N ASN A 652 -1.26 10.24 14.31
CA ASN A 652 -2.44 9.42 14.44
C ASN A 652 -3.63 10.33 14.73
N ARG A 653 -4.48 10.57 13.73
CA ARG A 653 -5.67 11.41 13.86
C ARG A 653 -6.75 10.65 14.62
N ALA A 654 -7.32 11.29 15.65
CA ALA A 654 -8.34 10.67 16.47
C ALA A 654 -9.74 10.82 15.84
N HIS A 655 -10.35 9.69 15.51
CA HIS A 655 -11.72 9.60 14.96
C HIS A 655 -12.55 8.64 15.80
N SER A 656 -13.81 8.96 16.05
CA SER A 656 -14.72 7.97 16.62
C SER A 656 -14.98 6.82 15.64
N SER A 657 -15.34 5.63 16.15
CA SER A 657 -15.48 4.40 15.36
C SER A 657 -16.74 4.32 14.48
N VAL A 658 -17.47 5.41 14.29
CA VAL A 658 -18.66 5.39 13.44
C VAL A 658 -18.25 5.61 11.99
N ALA A 659 -18.60 4.67 11.11
CA ALA A 659 -18.49 4.89 9.69
C ALA A 659 -19.71 5.59 9.15
N PHE A 660 -19.48 6.60 8.33
CA PHE A 660 -20.50 7.27 7.55
C PHE A 660 -19.87 7.76 6.24
N ILE A 661 -20.58 7.59 5.14
CA ILE A 661 -20.10 8.08 3.84
C ILE A 661 -19.98 9.60 3.90
N GLY A 662 -18.78 10.12 3.74
CA GLY A 662 -18.50 11.55 3.76
C GLY A 662 -18.44 12.21 5.15
N GLY A 663 -18.52 11.45 6.24
CA GLY A 663 -18.60 11.96 7.61
C GLY A 663 -17.30 11.93 8.42
N GLU A 664 -16.13 11.69 7.83
CA GLU A 664 -14.88 11.60 8.58
C GLU A 664 -14.58 12.89 9.36
N SER A 665 -14.75 14.04 8.73
CA SER A 665 -14.54 15.34 9.38
C SER A 665 -15.48 15.61 10.58
N LEU A 666 -16.66 15.00 10.58
CA LEU A 666 -17.63 15.13 11.69
C LEU A 666 -17.26 14.26 12.91
N ARG A 667 -16.38 13.30 12.73
CA ARG A 667 -15.92 12.35 13.75
C ARG A 667 -14.54 12.67 14.28
N TYR A 668 -13.87 13.64 13.69
CA TYR A 668 -12.50 14.00 13.99
C TYR A 668 -12.41 14.80 15.27
N GLN A 669 -11.52 14.38 16.17
CA GLN A 669 -11.27 14.97 17.49
C GLN A 669 -9.80 15.42 17.58
N PRO A 670 -9.41 16.56 16.96
CA PRO A 670 -8.01 16.95 16.77
C PRO A 670 -7.21 17.04 18.07
N GLY A 671 -7.81 17.48 19.16
CA GLY A 671 -7.14 17.55 20.46
C GLY A 671 -6.69 16.21 21.03
N LEU A 672 -7.23 15.08 20.51
CA LEU A 672 -6.85 13.72 20.89
C LEU A 672 -5.82 13.09 19.93
N ASP A 673 -5.42 13.78 18.87
CA ASP A 673 -4.37 13.29 17.98
C ASP A 673 -3.12 12.93 18.76
N THR A 674 -2.42 11.88 18.33
CA THR A 674 -1.15 11.46 18.95
C THR A 674 -0.06 11.37 17.89
N LEU A 675 1.19 11.32 18.35
CA LEU A 675 2.35 11.12 17.49
C LEU A 675 3.01 9.77 17.82
N THR A 676 3.22 8.94 16.79
CA THR A 676 4.08 7.78 16.85
C THR A 676 5.35 8.05 16.08
N ILE A 677 6.50 7.76 16.68
CA ILE A 677 7.80 7.86 16.01
C ILE A 677 8.35 6.45 15.81
N TYR A 678 8.57 6.10 14.55
CA TYR A 678 9.01 4.78 14.15
C TYR A 678 10.40 4.85 13.52
N PRO A 679 11.40 4.05 13.99
CA PRO A 679 12.70 3.97 13.32
C PRO A 679 12.56 3.32 11.94
N GLY A 680 13.01 4.00 10.91
CA GLY A 680 12.89 3.55 9.53
C GLY A 680 11.85 4.34 8.72
N VAL A 681 11.68 3.95 7.46
CA VAL A 681 10.70 4.53 6.52
C VAL A 681 9.45 3.67 6.51
N HIS A 682 8.44 4.07 7.26
CA HIS A 682 7.17 3.35 7.38
C HIS A 682 6.04 4.08 6.62
N THR A 683 6.27 4.35 5.34
CA THR A 683 5.31 5.00 4.47
C THR A 683 5.62 4.72 3.00
N SER A 684 4.60 4.80 2.14
CA SER A 684 4.79 4.78 0.69
C SER A 684 5.07 6.16 0.10
N TYR A 685 4.92 7.22 0.91
CA TYR A 685 5.19 8.60 0.52
C TYR A 685 5.47 9.45 1.77
N PRO A 686 6.48 10.31 1.76
CA PRO A 686 6.59 11.38 2.75
C PRO A 686 5.64 12.53 2.40
N ASN A 687 4.94 13.07 3.40
CA ASN A 687 4.31 14.38 3.23
C ASN A 687 5.32 15.52 3.38
N PHE A 688 6.38 15.31 4.17
CA PHE A 688 7.47 16.26 4.33
C PHE A 688 8.74 15.58 4.85
N ILE A 689 9.89 16.22 4.64
CA ILE A 689 11.19 15.75 5.14
C ILE A 689 11.80 16.85 6.00
N LEU A 690 12.23 16.48 7.21
CA LEU A 690 13.13 17.27 8.05
C LEU A 690 14.52 16.65 8.02
N ASN A 691 15.57 17.47 7.91
CA ASN A 691 16.96 17.03 7.95
C ASN A 691 17.73 17.75 9.03
N VAL A 692 18.40 16.99 9.90
CA VAL A 692 19.20 17.52 11.03
C VAL A 692 20.45 16.68 11.23
N THR A 693 21.47 17.25 11.88
CA THR A 693 22.53 16.44 12.49
C THR A 693 22.11 15.93 13.87
N ALA A 694 22.73 14.87 14.35
CA ALA A 694 22.44 14.30 15.68
C ALA A 694 22.58 15.34 16.81
N GLU A 695 23.52 16.27 16.68
CA GLU A 695 23.74 17.36 17.65
C GLU A 695 22.60 18.40 17.61
N GLN A 696 21.89 18.55 16.51
CA GLN A 696 20.76 19.48 16.36
C GLN A 696 19.43 18.88 16.85
N VAL A 697 19.35 17.57 17.07
CA VAL A 697 18.09 16.92 17.50
C VAL A 697 17.53 17.54 18.79
N PRO A 698 18.34 17.85 19.84
CA PRO A 698 17.80 18.51 21.04
C PRO A 698 17.14 19.87 20.75
N GLU A 699 17.71 20.64 19.83
CA GLU A 699 17.19 21.93 19.42
C GLU A 699 15.90 21.78 18.60
N LEU A 700 15.87 20.86 17.64
CA LEU A 700 14.66 20.54 16.89
C LEU A 700 13.52 20.11 17.82
N VAL A 701 13.77 19.18 18.76
CA VAL A 701 12.75 18.71 19.71
C VAL A 701 12.25 19.86 20.58
N ALA A 702 13.14 20.75 21.08
CA ALA A 702 12.75 21.92 21.85
C ALA A 702 11.89 22.88 21.01
N ALA A 703 12.27 23.14 19.75
CA ALA A 703 11.49 23.97 18.83
C ALA A 703 10.10 23.39 18.57
N LEU A 704 10.02 22.08 18.29
CA LEU A 704 8.74 21.40 18.07
C LEU A 704 7.83 21.47 19.32
N GLN A 705 8.38 21.32 20.52
CA GLN A 705 7.61 21.44 21.78
C GLN A 705 7.06 22.85 22.04
N GLN A 706 7.68 23.87 21.46
CA GLN A 706 7.27 25.27 21.61
C GLN A 706 6.25 25.72 20.56
N VAL A 707 6.01 24.91 19.52
CA VAL A 707 5.01 25.22 18.49
C VAL A 707 3.61 25.22 19.11
N LYS A 708 2.93 26.37 19.03
CA LYS A 708 1.52 26.54 19.41
C LYS A 708 0.68 27.02 18.24
N GLU A 709 1.29 27.69 17.29
CA GLU A 709 0.66 28.37 16.16
C GLU A 709 1.35 27.95 14.85
N PRO A 710 0.67 27.99 13.70
CA PRO A 710 1.24 27.63 12.39
C PRO A 710 2.52 28.40 12.03
N GLN A 711 2.64 29.68 12.46
CA GLN A 711 3.83 30.50 12.18
C GLN A 711 5.08 29.97 12.88
N ALA A 712 4.94 29.44 14.09
CA ALA A 712 6.06 28.80 14.80
C ALA A 712 6.50 27.50 14.10
N PHE A 713 5.56 26.74 13.55
CA PHE A 713 5.88 25.55 12.76
C PHE A 713 6.56 25.92 11.43
N GLU A 714 6.16 27.02 10.79
CA GLU A 714 6.83 27.53 9.61
C GLU A 714 8.32 27.87 9.85
N GLN A 715 8.68 28.37 11.03
CA GLN A 715 10.09 28.58 11.40
C GLN A 715 10.86 27.26 11.48
N VAL A 716 10.24 26.18 11.99
CA VAL A 716 10.83 24.85 12.02
C VAL A 716 11.05 24.33 10.59
N THR A 717 10.04 24.43 9.73
CA THR A 717 10.16 23.96 8.33
C THR A 717 11.12 24.82 7.52
N GLN A 718 11.22 26.10 7.79
CA GLN A 718 12.20 26.97 7.13
C GLN A 718 13.65 26.58 7.49
N ARG A 719 13.88 26.18 8.73
CA ARG A 719 15.23 25.88 9.23
C ARG A 719 15.70 24.46 8.87
N TRP A 720 14.84 23.45 8.99
CA TRP A 720 15.20 22.04 8.85
C TRP A 720 14.43 21.30 7.76
N GLY A 721 13.47 21.96 7.13
CA GLY A 721 12.62 21.36 6.12
C GLY A 721 13.26 21.28 4.74
N ILE A 722 13.02 20.20 4.05
CA ILE A 722 13.42 20.02 2.67
C ILE A 722 12.24 20.40 1.77
N ARG A 723 12.15 21.65 1.37
CA ARG A 723 11.09 22.15 0.48
C ARG A 723 11.23 21.57 -0.94
N ARG A 724 10.14 21.51 -1.70
CA ARG A 724 10.14 21.09 -3.12
C ARG A 724 11.11 21.87 -4.00
N SER A 725 11.35 23.13 -3.67
CA SER A 725 12.31 24.03 -4.33
C SER A 725 13.75 23.91 -3.84
N HIS A 726 14.02 23.02 -2.86
CA HIS A 726 15.38 22.80 -2.36
C HIS A 726 16.28 22.27 -3.48
N PRO A 727 17.45 22.87 -3.80
CA PRO A 727 18.31 22.44 -4.92
C PRO A 727 18.69 20.95 -4.86
N GLN A 728 18.85 20.40 -3.67
CA GLN A 728 19.18 18.99 -3.42
C GLN A 728 17.94 18.16 -3.07
N PHE A 729 16.72 18.60 -3.40
CA PHE A 729 15.49 17.88 -3.06
C PHE A 729 15.56 16.40 -3.45
N TRP A 730 15.93 16.12 -4.69
CA TRP A 730 16.00 14.76 -5.21
C TRP A 730 17.06 13.89 -4.52
N GLN A 731 18.16 14.48 -4.06
CA GLN A 731 19.17 13.76 -3.28
C GLN A 731 18.58 13.28 -1.95
N TYR A 732 17.92 14.15 -1.20
CA TYR A 732 17.26 13.78 0.05
C TYR A 732 16.11 12.79 -0.16
N PHE A 733 15.31 13.00 -1.20
CA PHE A 733 14.17 12.13 -1.50
C PHE A 733 14.62 10.72 -1.88
N HIS A 734 15.66 10.57 -2.69
CA HIS A 734 16.18 9.26 -3.08
C HIS A 734 16.98 8.57 -1.99
N ASP A 735 17.56 9.33 -1.06
CA ASP A 735 18.22 8.75 0.11
C ASP A 735 17.26 7.94 0.97
N LEU A 736 15.98 8.31 1.03
CA LEU A 736 14.95 7.52 1.69
C LEU A 736 14.78 6.13 1.07
N SER A 737 14.67 6.08 -0.27
CA SER A 737 14.58 4.78 -0.97
C SER A 737 15.88 3.97 -0.88
N SER A 738 17.03 4.64 -0.80
CA SER A 738 18.32 3.97 -0.58
C SER A 738 18.40 3.39 0.82
N TYR A 739 17.91 4.11 1.84
CA TYR A 739 17.82 3.62 3.20
C TYR A 739 16.96 2.35 3.30
N ILE A 740 15.79 2.33 2.67
CA ILE A 740 14.95 1.12 2.61
C ILE A 740 15.71 -0.02 1.95
N ARG A 741 16.43 0.24 0.85
CA ARG A 741 17.21 -0.81 0.15
C ARG A 741 18.34 -1.38 1.02
N GLU A 742 18.92 -0.58 1.91
CA GLU A 742 19.95 -1.00 2.85
C GLU A 742 19.39 -1.80 4.03
N THR A 743 18.21 -1.39 4.53
CA THR A 743 17.61 -1.96 5.75
C THR A 743 16.60 -3.07 5.47
N GLU A 744 15.82 -2.94 4.39
CA GLU A 744 14.74 -3.83 4.00
C GLU A 744 14.73 -4.04 2.47
N PRO A 745 15.76 -4.67 1.89
CA PRO A 745 15.99 -4.69 0.44
C PRO A 745 14.84 -5.24 -0.38
N VAL A 746 14.09 -6.20 0.17
CA VAL A 746 12.94 -6.81 -0.51
C VAL A 746 11.76 -5.83 -0.61
N GLU A 747 11.62 -4.92 0.36
CA GLU A 747 10.55 -3.92 0.40
C GLU A 747 10.89 -2.64 -0.38
N ALA A 748 12.09 -2.55 -0.93
CA ALA A 748 12.58 -1.32 -1.53
C ALA A 748 11.86 -0.98 -2.85
N GLY A 749 11.46 0.27 -2.98
CA GLY A 749 10.86 0.82 -4.19
C GLY A 749 10.95 2.35 -4.21
N VAL A 750 10.66 2.95 -5.36
CA VAL A 750 10.58 4.41 -5.47
C VAL A 750 9.37 4.89 -4.68
N LEU A 751 9.58 5.85 -3.78
CA LEU A 751 8.50 6.47 -3.02
C LEU A 751 7.68 7.43 -3.91
N ASP A 752 6.39 7.58 -3.58
CA ASP A 752 5.50 8.54 -4.26
C ASP A 752 5.67 9.94 -3.65
N MET A 753 5.91 10.95 -4.48
CA MET A 753 5.99 12.35 -4.02
C MET A 753 4.69 13.15 -4.26
N ASN A 754 3.65 12.53 -4.80
CA ASN A 754 2.41 13.26 -5.11
C ASN A 754 1.70 13.82 -3.87
N ARG A 755 2.04 13.34 -2.67
CA ARG A 755 1.51 13.81 -1.37
C ARG A 755 2.49 14.72 -0.63
N TYR A 756 3.61 15.08 -1.24
CA TYR A 756 4.57 15.99 -0.61
C TYR A 756 4.01 17.40 -0.52
N GLU A 757 3.98 17.96 0.68
CA GLU A 757 3.33 19.23 0.98
C GLU A 757 4.22 20.46 0.69
N ASN A 758 3.61 21.63 0.65
CA ASN A 758 4.27 22.93 0.42
C ASN A 758 4.36 23.68 1.77
N LEU A 759 5.24 23.23 2.64
CA LEU A 759 5.43 23.81 3.99
C LEU A 759 6.55 24.84 4.05
#